data_c621245040a7095cda13b13d2d6914eb
#
_entry.id   c621245040a7095cda13b13d2d6914eb
#
_cell.length_a   1.000
_cell.length_b   1.000
_cell.length_c   1.000
_cell.angle_alpha   90.00
_cell.angle_beta   90.00
_cell.angle_gamma   90.00
#
_symmetry.space_group_name_H-M   'P 1'
#
loop_
_entity.id
_entity.type
_entity.pdbx_description
1 polymer ?
#
loop_
_entity_poly.entity_id
_entity_poly.type
_entity_poly.pdbx_seq_one_letter_code
_entity_poly.pdbx_strand_id
1 'polypeptide(L)'
;MSLKNDDNALNPKDLVFILALAGRIDAQSRILAEELDKGRHVYYAYSVLDSLSSSYSMFKYFFDVYFAGTTDEMHELMLSPAGIAGITLESLFLVSFSFLACHFDKEKEDNYKKWIADAWPYFRDVLKGLKNAYKGWRSTVAAMNLLGITDASMLVLPVGLALGVVGAANRYLIRHLREARKDMMVNNRKLFLALAKLPSLTKEGLDNFYQEHGAIQYQTDTERYLGFVSAAMGGVIDGLYLYVGVLTLSVFAPQLLIAMASLCVFYTLACIVTRVYEEYEFQQKLMITQTKCLLAIDTKQIQTLYAQLLLLEAKTNKTAEDLLKIAGLKTDLAKLIDHFETQRQLLRLQSSTGLLSSMLTGLKHGLYAYGALSSVLFLTSAILTMIGIAFPPAVVVATVFIGLALIAGFIGHALWVNAQHTKKQNASDDSSYQMLLAMKGQLGLSSTESRLLTVEQLNASLKNGLSVESAPVHFFQEWFEVFRSFFSGLSKGQKFVDFAGNPLQEMGEDGHYHDTPVMYVLGALSALLFGFILALRALARGFGRAALDSNKDLVSAAEVPVRTNDLIEEQTDKTVIHSGPSKTKGEGESIHVVTRNDSPKNSGRLLPLFGFFGSKDKALSRAQSVNELNALATSESNTILGLG
;
A
#
# COMPACT_ATOMS: atom_id res chain seq x y z
N MET A 1 -28.12 47.32 -21.34
CA MET A 1 -28.04 45.87 -21.52
C MET A 1 -27.75 45.29 -20.15
N SER A 2 -28.76 44.88 -19.41
CA SER A 2 -28.65 44.35 -18.04
C SER A 2 -28.16 42.90 -18.13
N LEU A 3 -26.96 42.64 -17.62
CA LEU A 3 -26.44 41.29 -17.41
C LEU A 3 -27.31 40.63 -16.33
N LYS A 4 -28.22 39.72 -16.73
CA LYS A 4 -28.81 38.76 -15.83
C LYS A 4 -27.71 37.93 -15.18
N ASN A 5 -27.50 38.12 -13.90
CA ASN A 5 -26.81 37.15 -13.06
C ASN A 5 -27.66 35.88 -13.05
N ASP A 6 -27.31 34.90 -13.83
CA ASP A 6 -27.79 33.53 -13.66
C ASP A 6 -27.15 32.99 -12.36
N ASP A 7 -27.89 33.07 -11.28
CA ASP A 7 -27.61 32.43 -10.01
C ASP A 7 -27.74 30.88 -10.17
N ASN A 8 -26.74 30.28 -10.85
CA ASN A 8 -26.49 28.84 -10.86
C ASN A 8 -25.74 28.37 -9.59
N ALA A 9 -25.94 29.06 -8.46
CA ALA A 9 -25.51 28.54 -7.18
C ALA A 9 -26.45 27.36 -6.83
N LEU A 10 -25.89 26.13 -6.80
CA LEU A 10 -26.58 24.93 -6.31
C LEU A 10 -27.32 25.25 -5.01
N ASN A 11 -28.63 25.07 -5.02
CA ASN A 11 -29.46 25.30 -3.84
C ASN A 11 -28.92 24.46 -2.68
N PRO A 12 -28.75 25.02 -1.45
CA PRO A 12 -28.27 24.26 -0.29
C PRO A 12 -29.01 22.94 -0.05
N LYS A 13 -30.30 22.87 -0.42
CA LYS A 13 -31.10 21.63 -0.33
C LYS A 13 -30.63 20.56 -1.35
N ASP A 14 -30.28 20.97 -2.56
CA ASP A 14 -29.78 20.07 -3.60
C ASP A 14 -28.39 19.55 -3.23
N LEU A 15 -27.55 20.40 -2.65
CA LEU A 15 -26.24 20.00 -2.13
C LEU A 15 -26.37 18.96 -1.00
N VAL A 16 -27.28 19.17 -0.04
CA VAL A 16 -27.54 18.22 1.04
C VAL A 16 -28.09 16.90 0.48
N PHE A 17 -28.98 16.96 -0.51
CA PHE A 17 -29.51 15.75 -1.17
C PHE A 17 -28.40 14.99 -1.89
N ILE A 18 -27.53 15.67 -2.65
CA ILE A 18 -26.40 15.05 -3.37
C ILE A 18 -25.43 14.41 -2.38
N LEU A 19 -25.11 15.07 -1.27
CA LEU A 19 -24.22 14.54 -0.22
C LEU A 19 -24.84 13.32 0.48
N ALA A 20 -26.15 13.35 0.76
CA ALA A 20 -26.87 12.22 1.35
C ALA A 20 -26.91 11.02 0.39
N LEU A 21 -27.12 11.26 -0.90
CA LEU A 21 -27.09 10.23 -1.94
C LEU A 21 -25.70 9.63 -2.09
N ALA A 22 -24.65 10.47 -2.13
CA ALA A 22 -23.26 10.01 -2.19
C ALA A 22 -22.89 9.17 -0.98
N GLY A 23 -23.30 9.57 0.23
CA GLY A 23 -23.10 8.80 1.46
C GLY A 23 -23.81 7.44 1.44
N ARG A 24 -25.01 7.36 0.89
CA ARG A 24 -25.73 6.08 0.70
C ARG A 24 -25.03 5.16 -0.29
N ILE A 25 -24.59 5.71 -1.42
CA ILE A 25 -23.84 4.95 -2.44
C ILE A 25 -22.55 4.41 -1.84
N ASP A 26 -21.79 5.22 -1.10
CA ASP A 26 -20.56 4.78 -0.43
C ASP A 26 -20.84 3.66 0.58
N ALA A 27 -21.84 3.81 1.43
CA ALA A 27 -22.18 2.81 2.44
C ALA A 27 -22.62 1.47 1.80
N GLN A 28 -23.45 1.50 0.77
CA GLN A 28 -23.89 0.29 0.05
C GLN A 28 -22.74 -0.35 -0.72
N SER A 29 -21.85 0.47 -1.30
CA SER A 29 -20.67 -0.02 -2.00
C SER A 29 -19.69 -0.74 -1.06
N ARG A 30 -19.57 -0.30 0.19
CA ARG A 30 -18.75 -0.99 1.21
C ARG A 30 -19.34 -2.33 1.59
N ILE A 31 -20.65 -2.44 1.78
CA ILE A 31 -21.33 -3.71 2.07
C ILE A 31 -21.14 -4.69 0.89
N LEU A 32 -21.38 -4.23 -0.33
CA LEU A 32 -21.18 -5.01 -1.55
C LEU A 32 -19.71 -5.44 -1.68
N ALA A 33 -18.75 -4.55 -1.42
CA ALA A 33 -17.34 -4.84 -1.48
C ALA A 33 -16.93 -5.93 -0.48
N GLU A 34 -17.47 -5.89 0.72
CA GLU A 34 -17.23 -6.90 1.76
C GLU A 34 -17.79 -8.27 1.36
N GLU A 35 -19.00 -8.32 0.81
CA GLU A 35 -19.60 -9.56 0.28
C GLU A 35 -18.79 -10.13 -0.89
N LEU A 36 -18.37 -9.28 -1.83
CA LEU A 36 -17.54 -9.68 -2.97
C LEU A 36 -16.18 -10.20 -2.52
N ASP A 37 -15.55 -9.58 -1.50
CA ASP A 37 -14.27 -10.06 -0.96
C ASP A 37 -14.43 -11.41 -0.22
N LYS A 38 -15.55 -11.61 0.49
CA LYS A 38 -15.86 -12.89 1.15
C LYS A 38 -16.20 -13.99 0.14
N GLY A 39 -17.04 -13.68 -0.85
CA GLY A 39 -17.55 -14.66 -1.83
C GLY A 39 -16.52 -15.12 -2.84
N ARG A 40 -15.44 -14.37 -3.07
CA ARG A 40 -14.30 -14.69 -3.96
C ARG A 40 -14.64 -14.89 -5.45
N HIS A 41 -15.90 -14.96 -5.86
CA HIS A 41 -16.28 -15.22 -7.25
C HIS A 41 -15.69 -14.23 -8.26
N VAL A 42 -15.64 -12.93 -7.88
CA VAL A 42 -15.04 -11.88 -8.71
C VAL A 42 -13.55 -12.09 -8.92
N TYR A 43 -12.84 -12.65 -7.93
CA TYR A 43 -11.42 -12.95 -8.05
C TYR A 43 -11.15 -14.11 -9.00
N TYR A 44 -12.01 -15.15 -8.99
CA TYR A 44 -11.92 -16.27 -9.96
C TYR A 44 -12.21 -15.77 -11.38
N ALA A 45 -13.30 -15.05 -11.58
CA ALA A 45 -13.63 -14.47 -12.89
C ALA A 45 -12.48 -13.57 -13.40
N TYR A 46 -11.96 -12.69 -12.52
CA TYR A 46 -10.81 -11.87 -12.85
C TYR A 46 -9.57 -12.69 -13.23
N SER A 47 -9.28 -13.77 -12.49
CA SER A 47 -8.08 -14.59 -12.75
C SER A 47 -8.10 -15.19 -14.14
N VAL A 48 -9.26 -15.68 -14.58
CA VAL A 48 -9.45 -16.24 -15.93
C VAL A 48 -9.31 -15.15 -16.99
N LEU A 49 -10.08 -14.06 -16.86
CA LEU A 49 -10.13 -13.00 -17.87
C LEU A 49 -8.78 -12.25 -18.00
N ASP A 50 -8.12 -11.95 -16.88
CA ASP A 50 -6.80 -11.27 -16.90
C ASP A 50 -5.73 -12.16 -17.54
N SER A 51 -5.82 -13.49 -17.35
CA SER A 51 -4.90 -14.47 -17.95
C SER A 51 -5.11 -14.57 -19.46
N LEU A 52 -6.35 -14.66 -19.92
CA LEU A 52 -6.65 -14.70 -21.36
C LEU A 52 -6.19 -13.43 -22.09
N SER A 53 -6.48 -12.24 -21.53
CA SER A 53 -5.97 -10.97 -22.07
C SER A 53 -4.45 -10.86 -22.00
N SER A 54 -3.83 -11.49 -21.01
CA SER A 54 -2.37 -11.54 -20.85
C SER A 54 -1.71 -12.44 -21.88
N SER A 55 -2.33 -13.58 -22.22
CA SER A 55 -1.85 -14.52 -23.23
C SER A 55 -1.69 -13.82 -24.59
N TYR A 56 -2.73 -13.16 -25.10
CA TYR A 56 -2.60 -12.35 -26.33
C TYR A 56 -1.44 -11.35 -26.26
N SER A 57 -1.34 -10.64 -25.14
CA SER A 57 -0.31 -9.63 -24.99
C SER A 57 1.10 -10.22 -24.90
N MET A 58 1.26 -11.44 -24.41
CA MET A 58 2.55 -12.14 -24.35
C MET A 58 2.90 -12.75 -25.71
N PHE A 59 1.92 -13.36 -26.39
CA PHE A 59 2.10 -13.83 -27.75
C PHE A 59 2.59 -12.71 -28.67
N LYS A 60 1.91 -11.54 -28.65
CA LYS A 60 2.32 -10.36 -29.41
C LYS A 60 3.73 -9.90 -29.03
N TYR A 61 4.08 -9.94 -27.75
CA TYR A 61 5.43 -9.58 -27.29
C TYR A 61 6.49 -10.52 -27.87
N PHE A 62 6.27 -11.84 -27.81
CA PHE A 62 7.21 -12.82 -28.39
C PHE A 62 7.28 -12.72 -29.89
N PHE A 63 6.15 -12.51 -30.57
CA PHE A 63 6.13 -12.24 -32.01
C PHE A 63 6.96 -11.01 -32.37
N ASP A 64 6.72 -9.87 -31.70
CA ASP A 64 7.47 -8.63 -31.91
C ASP A 64 9.00 -8.80 -31.70
N VAL A 65 9.41 -9.66 -30.75
CA VAL A 65 10.82 -9.88 -30.40
C VAL A 65 11.51 -10.83 -31.39
N TYR A 66 10.85 -11.93 -31.77
CA TYR A 66 11.49 -12.99 -32.55
C TYR A 66 11.32 -12.83 -34.07
N PHE A 67 10.19 -12.27 -34.50
CA PHE A 67 9.87 -12.18 -35.91
C PHE A 67 9.96 -10.74 -36.44
N ALA A 68 9.77 -9.72 -35.56
CA ALA A 68 9.74 -8.30 -35.93
C ALA A 68 8.80 -7.99 -37.11
N GLY A 69 7.76 -8.81 -37.29
CA GLY A 69 6.87 -8.80 -38.43
C GLY A 69 5.70 -7.82 -38.31
N THR A 70 4.88 -7.81 -39.36
CA THR A 70 3.65 -7.01 -39.46
C THR A 70 2.49 -7.62 -38.65
N THR A 71 1.40 -6.88 -38.53
CA THR A 71 0.19 -7.39 -37.86
C THR A 71 -0.43 -8.55 -38.64
N ASP A 72 -0.36 -8.51 -39.98
CA ASP A 72 -0.90 -9.56 -40.84
C ASP A 72 -0.09 -10.85 -40.72
N GLU A 73 1.24 -10.76 -40.69
CA GLU A 73 2.10 -11.94 -40.43
C GLU A 73 1.83 -12.53 -39.04
N MET A 74 1.54 -11.73 -38.05
CA MET A 74 1.14 -12.19 -36.73
C MET A 74 -0.22 -12.91 -36.78
N HIS A 75 -1.17 -12.40 -37.58
CA HIS A 75 -2.49 -12.99 -37.80
C HIS A 75 -2.33 -14.37 -38.46
N GLU A 76 -1.54 -14.47 -39.54
CA GLU A 76 -1.27 -15.72 -40.23
C GLU A 76 -0.57 -16.77 -39.33
N LEU A 77 0.41 -16.30 -38.51
CA LEU A 77 1.06 -17.17 -37.53
C LEU A 77 0.05 -17.69 -36.50
N MET A 78 -0.86 -16.85 -36.03
CA MET A 78 -1.91 -17.25 -35.07
C MET A 78 -2.86 -18.31 -35.65
N LEU A 79 -3.13 -18.29 -36.94
CA LEU A 79 -3.96 -19.27 -37.63
C LEU A 79 -3.21 -20.53 -38.02
N SER A 80 -1.88 -20.52 -38.03
CA SER A 80 -1.10 -21.71 -38.30
C SER A 80 -1.32 -22.80 -37.23
N PRO A 81 -1.20 -24.10 -37.58
CA PRO A 81 -1.33 -25.19 -36.60
C PRO A 81 -0.38 -25.04 -35.40
N ALA A 82 0.85 -24.57 -35.64
CA ALA A 82 1.84 -24.32 -34.60
C ALA A 82 1.45 -23.13 -33.71
N GLY A 83 0.93 -22.03 -34.31
CA GLY A 83 0.44 -20.88 -33.61
C GLY A 83 -0.77 -21.20 -32.74
N ILE A 84 -1.77 -21.91 -33.27
CA ILE A 84 -2.95 -22.37 -32.52
C ILE A 84 -2.53 -23.24 -31.33
N ALA A 85 -1.63 -24.19 -31.55
CA ALA A 85 -1.14 -25.07 -30.47
C ALA A 85 -0.39 -24.26 -29.40
N GLY A 86 0.51 -23.36 -29.80
CA GLY A 86 1.27 -22.49 -28.89
C GLY A 86 0.38 -21.59 -28.04
N ILE A 87 -0.56 -20.91 -28.69
CA ILE A 87 -1.52 -20.02 -28.02
C ILE A 87 -2.42 -20.78 -27.05
N THR A 88 -2.93 -21.95 -27.48
CA THR A 88 -3.81 -22.74 -26.62
C THR A 88 -3.07 -23.26 -25.39
N LEU A 89 -1.83 -23.74 -25.57
CA LEU A 89 -0.99 -24.20 -24.46
C LEU A 89 -0.65 -23.06 -23.49
N GLU A 90 -0.25 -21.91 -24.01
CA GLU A 90 0.05 -20.70 -23.21
C GLU A 90 -1.19 -20.25 -22.42
N SER A 91 -2.34 -20.11 -23.09
CA SER A 91 -3.59 -19.69 -22.47
C SER A 91 -4.03 -20.67 -21.38
N LEU A 92 -3.96 -21.97 -21.65
CA LEU A 92 -4.31 -23.02 -20.69
C LEU A 92 -3.39 -22.94 -19.45
N PHE A 93 -2.08 -22.80 -19.67
CA PHE A 93 -1.11 -22.65 -18.58
C PHE A 93 -1.39 -21.41 -17.72
N LEU A 94 -1.55 -20.24 -18.34
CA LEU A 94 -1.78 -18.99 -17.61
C LEU A 94 -3.11 -19.00 -16.86
N VAL A 95 -4.19 -19.50 -17.47
CA VAL A 95 -5.51 -19.60 -16.84
C VAL A 95 -5.48 -20.58 -15.68
N SER A 96 -4.95 -21.80 -15.91
CA SER A 96 -4.88 -22.83 -14.87
C SER A 96 -4.05 -22.38 -13.68
N PHE A 97 -2.86 -21.84 -13.93
CA PHE A 97 -1.98 -21.35 -12.85
C PHE A 97 -2.60 -20.19 -12.08
N SER A 98 -3.24 -19.24 -12.77
CA SER A 98 -3.93 -18.10 -12.13
C SER A 98 -5.12 -18.56 -11.30
N PHE A 99 -5.91 -19.50 -11.82
CA PHE A 99 -7.08 -20.04 -11.13
C PHE A 99 -6.67 -20.80 -9.87
N LEU A 100 -5.70 -21.71 -9.98
CA LEU A 100 -5.16 -22.47 -8.83
C LEU A 100 -4.57 -21.55 -7.78
N ALA A 101 -3.79 -20.53 -8.18
CA ALA A 101 -3.25 -19.56 -7.25
C ALA A 101 -4.35 -18.77 -6.51
N CYS A 102 -5.43 -18.41 -7.21
CA CYS A 102 -6.59 -17.78 -6.58
C CYS A 102 -7.32 -18.73 -5.63
N HIS A 103 -7.42 -20.00 -5.97
CA HIS A 103 -8.07 -21.02 -5.14
C HIS A 103 -7.28 -21.26 -3.84
N PHE A 104 -5.96 -21.33 -3.92
CA PHE A 104 -5.08 -21.61 -2.78
C PHE A 104 -4.64 -20.36 -1.98
N ASP A 105 -5.09 -19.16 -2.33
CA ASP A 105 -4.67 -17.88 -1.69
C ASP A 105 -4.87 -17.83 -0.16
N LYS A 106 -5.76 -18.65 0.40
CA LYS A 106 -6.00 -18.75 1.85
C LYS A 106 -5.40 -20.00 2.50
N GLU A 107 -4.78 -20.87 1.71
CA GLU A 107 -4.18 -22.10 2.22
C GLU A 107 -2.92 -21.81 3.04
N LYS A 108 -2.82 -22.38 4.24
CA LYS A 108 -1.69 -22.16 5.16
C LYS A 108 -0.95 -23.44 5.54
N GLU A 109 -1.60 -24.58 5.41
CA GLU A 109 -1.11 -25.87 5.91
C GLU A 109 -0.31 -26.62 4.86
N ASP A 110 -0.75 -26.57 3.59
CA ASP A 110 -0.10 -27.29 2.48
C ASP A 110 0.95 -26.39 1.81
N ASN A 111 2.22 -26.72 1.99
CA ASN A 111 3.34 -25.98 1.43
C ASN A 111 3.32 -25.87 -0.10
N TYR A 112 2.84 -26.90 -0.82
CA TYR A 112 2.79 -26.88 -2.28
C TYR A 112 1.69 -25.93 -2.79
N LYS A 113 0.51 -25.97 -2.21
CA LYS A 113 -0.59 -25.06 -2.56
C LYS A 113 -0.23 -23.62 -2.24
N LYS A 114 0.39 -23.40 -1.08
CA LYS A 114 0.92 -22.08 -0.71
C LYS A 114 1.95 -21.58 -1.70
N TRP A 115 2.87 -22.44 -2.14
CA TRP A 115 3.86 -22.08 -3.15
C TRP A 115 3.21 -21.63 -4.46
N ILE A 116 2.17 -22.35 -4.96
CA ILE A 116 1.41 -21.94 -6.15
C ILE A 116 0.78 -20.55 -5.96
N ALA A 117 0.14 -20.32 -4.81
CA ALA A 117 -0.50 -19.05 -4.50
C ALA A 117 0.50 -17.89 -4.46
N ASP A 118 1.68 -18.12 -3.87
CA ASP A 118 2.73 -17.12 -3.73
C ASP A 118 3.50 -16.90 -5.06
N ALA A 119 3.76 -17.95 -5.85
CA ALA A 119 4.56 -17.86 -7.06
C ALA A 119 3.85 -17.13 -8.22
N TRP A 120 2.54 -17.33 -8.39
CA TRP A 120 1.78 -16.74 -9.49
C TRP A 120 1.85 -15.21 -9.57
N PRO A 121 1.64 -14.47 -8.48
CA PRO A 121 1.76 -13.01 -8.50
C PRO A 121 3.14 -12.52 -8.92
N TYR A 122 4.22 -13.20 -8.50
CA TYR A 122 5.59 -12.88 -8.94
C TYR A 122 5.78 -13.14 -10.42
N PHE A 123 5.39 -14.32 -10.90
CA PHE A 123 5.48 -14.69 -12.31
C PHE A 123 4.75 -13.67 -13.20
N ARG A 124 3.50 -13.34 -12.86
CA ARG A 124 2.71 -12.36 -13.59
C ARG A 124 3.36 -10.97 -13.62
N ASP A 125 3.90 -10.52 -12.49
CA ASP A 125 4.50 -9.20 -12.41
C ASP A 125 5.84 -9.12 -13.15
N VAL A 126 6.63 -10.19 -13.15
CA VAL A 126 7.84 -10.35 -13.97
C VAL A 126 7.50 -10.24 -15.47
N LEU A 127 6.53 -11.01 -15.94
CA LEU A 127 6.07 -10.95 -17.34
C LEU A 127 5.57 -9.56 -17.73
N LYS A 128 4.83 -8.88 -16.83
CA LYS A 128 4.38 -7.49 -17.06
C LYS A 128 5.56 -6.53 -17.14
N GLY A 129 6.56 -6.70 -16.28
CA GLY A 129 7.78 -5.89 -16.28
C GLY A 129 8.53 -6.01 -17.60
N LEU A 130 8.78 -7.24 -18.02
CA LEU A 130 9.45 -7.57 -19.27
C LEU A 130 8.76 -6.89 -20.47
N LYS A 131 7.48 -7.18 -20.66
CA LYS A 131 6.68 -6.67 -21.77
C LYS A 131 6.55 -5.14 -21.78
N ASN A 132 6.23 -4.55 -20.63
CA ASN A 132 5.94 -3.12 -20.59
C ASN A 132 7.19 -2.27 -20.86
N ALA A 133 8.34 -2.68 -20.33
CA ALA A 133 9.61 -1.98 -20.56
C ALA A 133 10.02 -2.06 -22.04
N TYR A 134 9.96 -3.26 -22.65
CA TYR A 134 10.23 -3.42 -24.08
C TYR A 134 9.28 -2.59 -24.94
N LYS A 135 7.98 -2.70 -24.71
CA LYS A 135 6.97 -1.97 -25.50
C LYS A 135 7.11 -0.46 -25.33
N GLY A 136 7.38 0.01 -24.10
CA GLY A 136 7.64 1.43 -23.84
C GLY A 136 8.85 1.95 -24.62
N TRP A 137 9.96 1.22 -24.57
CA TRP A 137 11.16 1.59 -25.33
C TRP A 137 10.93 1.60 -26.84
N ARG A 138 10.35 0.53 -27.41
CA ARG A 138 9.99 0.48 -28.83
C ARG A 138 9.15 1.68 -29.26
N SER A 139 8.15 2.03 -28.47
CA SER A 139 7.28 3.19 -28.76
C SER A 139 8.01 4.52 -28.63
N THR A 140 8.93 4.65 -27.67
CA THR A 140 9.77 5.85 -27.53
C THR A 140 10.66 6.03 -28.77
N VAL A 141 11.33 4.98 -29.23
CA VAL A 141 12.16 5.03 -30.45
C VAL A 141 11.31 5.36 -31.68
N ALA A 142 10.14 4.75 -31.82
CA ALA A 142 9.23 5.06 -32.91
C ALA A 142 8.78 6.54 -32.90
N ALA A 143 8.50 7.10 -31.73
CA ALA A 143 8.17 8.52 -31.59
C ALA A 143 9.37 9.42 -31.94
N MET A 144 10.59 9.06 -31.54
CA MET A 144 11.81 9.79 -31.90
C MET A 144 12.06 9.78 -33.41
N ASN A 145 11.85 8.62 -34.06
CA ASN A 145 11.97 8.51 -35.52
C ASN A 145 10.93 9.35 -36.24
N LEU A 146 9.67 9.35 -35.81
CA LEU A 146 8.60 10.19 -36.35
C LEU A 146 8.87 11.69 -36.19
N LEU A 147 9.57 12.09 -35.13
CA LEU A 147 9.99 13.46 -34.87
C LEU A 147 11.26 13.86 -35.67
N GLY A 148 11.91 12.92 -36.37
CA GLY A 148 13.13 13.16 -37.08
C GLY A 148 14.36 13.47 -36.21
N ILE A 149 14.31 13.09 -34.89
CA ILE A 149 15.39 13.40 -33.96
C ILE A 149 16.59 12.50 -34.22
N THR A 150 16.35 11.19 -34.37
CA THR A 150 17.38 10.18 -34.65
C THR A 150 16.74 8.87 -35.11
N ASP A 151 17.42 8.16 -36.01
CA ASP A 151 17.05 6.76 -36.29
C ASP A 151 17.76 5.82 -35.33
N ALA A 152 17.03 5.44 -34.30
CA ALA A 152 17.50 4.50 -33.29
C ALA A 152 16.89 3.10 -33.46
N SER A 153 16.39 2.77 -34.65
CA SER A 153 15.70 1.49 -34.93
C SER A 153 16.55 0.25 -34.55
N MET A 154 17.87 0.32 -34.82
CA MET A 154 18.80 -0.76 -34.43
C MET A 154 18.89 -1.00 -32.93
N LEU A 155 18.55 0.00 -32.10
CA LEU A 155 18.59 -0.08 -30.64
C LEU A 155 17.28 -0.63 -30.03
N VAL A 156 16.22 -0.79 -30.83
CA VAL A 156 14.91 -1.27 -30.33
C VAL A 156 15.06 -2.63 -29.65
N LEU A 157 15.66 -3.60 -30.33
CA LEU A 157 15.77 -4.95 -29.82
C LEU A 157 16.76 -5.07 -28.66
N PRO A 158 18.06 -4.69 -28.79
CA PRO A 158 19.02 -4.93 -27.72
C PRO A 158 18.71 -4.14 -26.45
N VAL A 159 18.40 -2.83 -26.58
CA VAL A 159 18.07 -1.99 -25.41
C VAL A 159 16.70 -2.36 -24.86
N GLY A 160 15.73 -2.66 -25.72
CA GLY A 160 14.39 -3.09 -25.31
C GLY A 160 14.41 -4.38 -24.50
N LEU A 161 15.20 -5.38 -24.90
CA LEU A 161 15.39 -6.62 -24.14
C LEU A 161 16.11 -6.36 -22.81
N ALA A 162 17.18 -5.55 -22.81
CA ALA A 162 17.89 -5.20 -21.58
C ALA A 162 16.95 -4.48 -20.57
N LEU A 163 16.21 -3.48 -21.04
CA LEU A 163 15.20 -2.80 -20.23
C LEU A 163 14.07 -3.74 -19.79
N GLY A 164 13.69 -4.71 -20.62
CA GLY A 164 12.75 -5.75 -20.30
C GLY A 164 13.21 -6.56 -19.09
N VAL A 165 14.47 -7.05 -19.12
CA VAL A 165 15.05 -7.80 -18.00
C VAL A 165 15.14 -6.95 -16.73
N VAL A 166 15.61 -5.70 -16.85
CA VAL A 166 15.63 -4.75 -15.73
C VAL A 166 14.22 -4.51 -15.18
N GLY A 167 13.23 -4.33 -16.07
CA GLY A 167 11.83 -4.15 -15.68
C GLY A 167 11.25 -5.36 -14.96
N ALA A 168 11.59 -6.57 -15.42
CA ALA A 168 11.20 -7.82 -14.77
C ALA A 168 11.81 -7.96 -13.38
N ALA A 169 13.13 -7.75 -13.26
CA ALA A 169 13.84 -7.78 -11.99
C ALA A 169 13.29 -6.74 -11.00
N ASN A 170 13.03 -5.52 -11.50
CA ASN A 170 12.46 -4.45 -10.69
C ASN A 170 11.05 -4.78 -10.17
N ARG A 171 10.19 -5.38 -10.99
CA ARG A 171 8.84 -5.83 -10.57
C ARG A 171 8.89 -6.94 -9.53
N TYR A 172 9.83 -7.87 -9.68
CA TYR A 172 10.08 -8.89 -8.66
C TYR A 172 10.49 -8.26 -7.33
N LEU A 173 11.49 -7.36 -7.36
CA LEU A 173 12.02 -6.71 -6.17
C LEU A 173 10.96 -5.86 -5.45
N ILE A 174 10.23 -5.00 -6.17
CA ILE A 174 9.14 -4.20 -5.58
C ILE A 174 8.11 -5.08 -4.90
N ARG A 175 7.70 -6.19 -5.53
CA ARG A 175 6.74 -7.10 -4.94
C ARG A 175 7.28 -7.71 -3.66
N HIS A 176 8.50 -8.25 -3.70
CA HIS A 176 9.13 -8.85 -2.54
C HIS A 176 9.19 -7.90 -1.35
N LEU A 177 9.71 -6.67 -1.58
CA LEU A 177 9.79 -5.65 -0.52
C LEU A 177 8.42 -5.24 0.03
N ARG A 178 7.39 -5.15 -0.83
CA ARG A 178 6.04 -4.78 -0.41
C ARG A 178 5.35 -5.89 0.38
N GLU A 179 5.53 -7.14 0.00
CA GLU A 179 4.98 -8.30 0.73
C GLU A 179 5.65 -8.43 2.10
N ALA A 180 6.99 -8.41 2.16
CA ALA A 180 7.72 -8.44 3.42
C ALA A 180 7.26 -7.32 4.38
N ARG A 181 7.15 -6.10 3.88
CA ARG A 181 6.69 -4.95 4.68
C ARG A 181 5.24 -5.08 5.14
N LYS A 182 4.37 -5.62 4.29
CA LYS A 182 2.99 -5.90 4.65
C LYS A 182 2.91 -6.94 5.78
N ASP A 183 3.73 -7.99 5.73
CA ASP A 183 3.80 -9.00 6.77
C ASP A 183 4.30 -8.41 8.09
N MET A 184 5.32 -7.54 8.04
CA MET A 184 5.77 -6.78 9.22
C MET A 184 4.63 -5.94 9.82
N MET A 185 3.85 -5.22 8.98
CA MET A 185 2.71 -4.43 9.47
C MET A 185 1.61 -5.30 10.10
N VAL A 186 1.31 -6.45 9.51
CA VAL A 186 0.33 -7.39 10.05
C VAL A 186 0.80 -7.96 11.39
N ASN A 187 2.08 -8.32 11.50
CA ASN A 187 2.65 -8.86 12.74
C ASN A 187 2.72 -7.79 13.83
N ASN A 188 3.16 -6.58 13.52
CA ASN A 188 3.13 -5.45 14.46
C ASN A 188 1.70 -5.14 14.93
N ARG A 189 0.70 -5.21 14.04
CA ARG A 189 -0.70 -5.05 14.44
C ARG A 189 -1.20 -6.15 15.37
N LYS A 190 -0.83 -7.41 15.12
CA LYS A 190 -1.17 -8.53 16.02
C LYS A 190 -0.54 -8.33 17.40
N LEU A 191 0.74 -7.95 17.42
CA LEU A 191 1.48 -7.61 18.64
C LEU A 191 0.79 -6.48 19.41
N PHE A 192 0.42 -5.41 18.72
CA PHE A 192 -0.32 -4.28 19.30
C PHE A 192 -1.65 -4.73 19.94
N LEU A 193 -2.44 -5.55 19.23
CA LEU A 193 -3.72 -6.06 19.75
C LEU A 193 -3.55 -7.01 20.94
N ALA A 194 -2.46 -7.76 20.99
CA ALA A 194 -2.12 -8.58 22.15
C ALA A 194 -1.73 -7.70 23.35
N LEU A 195 -0.88 -6.67 23.13
CA LEU A 195 -0.50 -5.67 24.14
C LEU A 195 -1.72 -4.95 24.74
N ALA A 196 -2.66 -4.55 23.88
CA ALA A 196 -3.87 -3.84 24.32
C ALA A 196 -4.72 -4.66 25.29
N LYS A 197 -4.68 -6.00 25.21
CA LYS A 197 -5.45 -6.90 26.08
C LYS A 197 -4.76 -7.22 27.40
N LEU A 198 -3.47 -6.91 27.57
CA LEU A 198 -2.74 -7.18 28.80
C LEU A 198 -3.27 -6.32 29.96
N PRO A 199 -3.48 -6.90 31.13
CA PRO A 199 -3.86 -6.14 32.32
C PRO A 199 -2.68 -5.33 32.88
N SER A 200 -1.48 -5.89 32.86
CA SER A 200 -0.25 -5.26 33.39
C SER A 200 0.95 -5.64 32.54
N LEU A 201 1.99 -4.81 32.56
CA LEU A 201 3.25 -5.07 31.85
C LEU A 201 4.43 -4.52 32.65
N THR A 202 5.22 -5.41 33.23
CA THR A 202 6.51 -5.08 33.86
C THR A 202 7.64 -5.13 32.83
N LYS A 203 8.82 -4.61 33.17
CA LYS A 203 10.01 -4.71 32.29
C LYS A 203 10.40 -6.16 32.01
N GLU A 204 10.37 -7.00 33.04
CA GLU A 204 10.65 -8.46 32.94
C GLU A 204 9.54 -9.18 32.17
N GLY A 205 8.29 -8.79 32.37
CA GLY A 205 7.12 -9.29 31.65
C GLY A 205 7.16 -8.97 30.16
N LEU A 206 7.83 -7.88 29.75
CA LEU A 206 7.98 -7.51 28.36
C LEU A 206 8.87 -8.50 27.59
N ASP A 207 9.96 -8.97 28.18
CA ASP A 207 10.84 -9.95 27.55
C ASP A 207 10.12 -11.29 27.34
N ASN A 208 9.33 -11.73 28.34
CA ASN A 208 8.49 -12.92 28.22
C ASN A 208 7.42 -12.75 27.14
N PHE A 209 6.79 -11.57 27.08
CA PHE A 209 5.80 -11.23 26.08
C PHE A 209 6.39 -11.27 24.67
N TYR A 210 7.61 -10.74 24.48
CA TYR A 210 8.30 -10.81 23.19
C TYR A 210 8.71 -12.23 22.80
N GLN A 211 9.02 -13.10 23.74
CA GLN A 211 9.28 -14.51 23.47
C GLN A 211 8.04 -15.24 22.96
N GLU A 212 6.87 -14.91 23.50
CA GLU A 212 5.60 -15.53 23.12
C GLU A 212 5.01 -14.97 21.81
N HIS A 213 5.03 -13.65 21.63
CA HIS A 213 4.34 -12.96 20.54
C HIS A 213 5.26 -12.42 19.44
N GLY A 214 6.58 -12.48 19.65
CA GLY A 214 7.59 -11.87 18.78
C GLY A 214 7.84 -10.40 19.11
N ALA A 215 8.98 -9.88 18.67
CA ALA A 215 9.36 -8.48 18.84
C ALA A 215 8.79 -7.58 17.73
N ILE A 216 8.81 -6.26 17.96
CA ILE A 216 8.44 -5.26 16.96
C ILE A 216 9.36 -5.43 15.74
N GLN A 217 8.77 -5.56 14.56
CA GLN A 217 9.51 -5.77 13.32
C GLN A 217 9.86 -4.44 12.66
N TYR A 218 11.13 -4.31 12.28
CA TYR A 218 11.69 -3.13 11.63
C TYR A 218 12.23 -3.49 10.26
N GLN A 219 12.12 -2.56 9.31
CA GLN A 219 12.74 -2.69 8.01
C GLN A 219 14.20 -2.22 8.08
N THR A 220 15.10 -2.91 7.37
CA THR A 220 16.50 -2.50 7.26
C THR A 220 16.66 -1.26 6.37
N ASP A 221 17.69 -0.45 6.60
CA ASP A 221 17.96 0.73 5.77
C ASP A 221 18.26 0.37 4.31
N THR A 222 18.92 -0.77 4.09
CA THR A 222 19.16 -1.30 2.73
C THR A 222 17.84 -1.59 2.01
N GLU A 223 16.88 -2.24 2.66
CA GLU A 223 15.57 -2.53 2.06
C GLU A 223 14.78 -1.24 1.80
N ARG A 224 14.90 -0.24 2.68
CA ARG A 224 14.29 1.08 2.49
C ARG A 224 14.85 1.77 1.24
N TYR A 225 16.17 1.83 1.12
CA TYR A 225 16.86 2.43 -0.03
C TYR A 225 16.52 1.70 -1.34
N LEU A 226 16.60 0.36 -1.36
CA LEU A 226 16.22 -0.45 -2.51
C LEU A 226 14.76 -0.22 -2.90
N GLY A 227 13.86 0.02 -1.95
CA GLY A 227 12.48 0.40 -2.20
C GLY A 227 12.37 1.67 -3.02
N PHE A 228 13.11 2.73 -2.67
CA PHE A 228 13.12 3.99 -3.40
C PHE A 228 13.72 3.87 -4.79
N VAL A 229 14.87 3.22 -4.93
CA VAL A 229 15.50 2.97 -6.24
C VAL A 229 14.56 2.17 -7.16
N SER A 230 13.96 1.13 -6.62
CA SER A 230 13.02 0.30 -7.36
C SER A 230 11.74 1.07 -7.76
N ALA A 231 11.24 1.95 -6.89
CA ALA A 231 10.11 2.83 -7.18
C ALA A 231 10.45 3.84 -8.30
N ALA A 232 11.62 4.48 -8.24
CA ALA A 232 12.09 5.40 -9.27
C ALA A 232 12.21 4.69 -10.64
N MET A 233 12.84 3.51 -10.68
CA MET A 233 12.94 2.69 -11.89
C MET A 233 11.56 2.31 -12.43
N GLY A 234 10.62 1.95 -11.54
CA GLY A 234 9.23 1.71 -11.91
C GLY A 234 8.58 2.92 -12.58
N GLY A 235 8.85 4.13 -12.06
CA GLY A 235 8.39 5.40 -12.64
C GLY A 235 8.94 5.65 -14.04
N VAL A 236 10.24 5.36 -14.27
CA VAL A 236 10.85 5.44 -15.60
C VAL A 236 10.15 4.51 -16.60
N ILE A 237 9.94 3.23 -16.22
CA ILE A 237 9.29 2.25 -17.11
C ILE A 237 7.84 2.66 -17.41
N ASP A 238 7.10 3.11 -16.39
CA ASP A 238 5.72 3.60 -16.57
C ASP A 238 5.69 4.85 -17.46
N GLY A 239 6.68 5.75 -17.34
CA GLY A 239 6.85 6.93 -18.20
C GLY A 239 7.14 6.57 -19.65
N LEU A 240 8.08 5.67 -19.92
CA LEU A 240 8.36 5.17 -21.28
C LEU A 240 7.11 4.53 -21.90
N TYR A 241 6.30 3.84 -21.09
CA TYR A 241 5.06 3.21 -21.57
C TYR A 241 4.01 4.23 -22.05
N LEU A 242 4.06 5.49 -21.59
CA LEU A 242 3.15 6.56 -22.05
C LEU A 242 3.32 6.87 -23.55
N TYR A 243 4.52 6.67 -24.11
CA TYR A 243 4.76 6.86 -25.55
C TYR A 243 3.95 5.94 -26.44
N VAL A 244 3.47 4.80 -25.91
CA VAL A 244 2.48 3.96 -26.62
C VAL A 244 1.22 4.76 -26.92
N GLY A 245 0.74 5.55 -25.97
CA GLY A 245 -0.42 6.42 -26.16
C GLY A 245 -0.16 7.55 -27.13
N VAL A 246 1.04 8.16 -27.10
CA VAL A 246 1.44 9.22 -28.05
C VAL A 246 1.38 8.69 -29.48
N LEU A 247 1.96 7.52 -29.74
CA LEU A 247 1.93 6.92 -31.08
C LEU A 247 0.49 6.62 -31.53
N THR A 248 -0.34 6.08 -30.65
CA THR A 248 -1.74 5.80 -30.96
C THR A 248 -2.50 7.08 -31.33
N LEU A 249 -2.31 8.17 -30.58
CA LEU A 249 -2.97 9.46 -30.85
C LEU A 249 -2.36 10.20 -32.05
N SER A 250 -1.08 10.00 -32.35
CA SER A 250 -0.41 10.65 -33.49
C SER A 250 -0.98 10.22 -34.85
N VAL A 251 -1.55 9.02 -34.92
CA VAL A 251 -2.28 8.54 -36.11
C VAL A 251 -3.49 9.43 -36.39
N PHE A 252 -4.19 9.90 -35.35
CA PHE A 252 -5.39 10.74 -35.49
C PHE A 252 -5.09 12.23 -35.55
N ALA A 253 -3.97 12.67 -34.97
CA ALA A 253 -3.61 14.08 -34.87
C ALA A 253 -2.10 14.28 -35.02
N PRO A 254 -1.52 14.08 -36.23
CA PRO A 254 -0.07 14.17 -36.47
C PRO A 254 0.53 15.53 -36.09
N GLN A 255 -0.24 16.61 -36.26
CA GLN A 255 0.21 17.99 -35.97
C GLN A 255 0.50 18.20 -34.47
N LEU A 256 -0.07 17.35 -33.57
CA LEU A 256 0.11 17.44 -32.15
C LEU A 256 1.24 16.54 -31.63
N LEU A 257 1.95 15.80 -32.49
CA LEU A 257 2.96 14.82 -32.09
C LEU A 257 4.05 15.46 -31.21
N ILE A 258 4.58 16.63 -31.59
CA ILE A 258 5.64 17.33 -30.83
C ILE A 258 5.12 17.72 -29.44
N ALA A 259 3.92 18.29 -29.36
CA ALA A 259 3.31 18.70 -28.10
C ALA A 259 3.05 17.49 -27.19
N MET A 260 2.52 16.39 -27.74
CA MET A 260 2.27 15.15 -27.00
C MET A 260 3.55 14.49 -26.51
N ALA A 261 4.61 14.46 -27.34
CA ALA A 261 5.91 13.92 -26.96
C ALA A 261 6.56 14.75 -25.82
N SER A 262 6.47 16.08 -25.90
CA SER A 262 6.97 16.97 -24.86
C SER A 262 6.21 16.78 -23.53
N LEU A 263 4.88 16.65 -23.59
CA LEU A 263 4.06 16.31 -22.41
C LEU A 263 4.43 14.95 -21.82
N CYS A 264 4.80 13.96 -22.64
CA CYS A 264 5.26 12.66 -22.13
C CYS A 264 6.53 12.77 -21.30
N VAL A 265 7.48 13.66 -21.66
CA VAL A 265 8.66 13.90 -20.83
C VAL A 265 8.25 14.42 -19.45
N PHE A 266 7.37 15.44 -19.42
CA PHE A 266 6.84 15.98 -18.18
C PHE A 266 6.12 14.91 -17.35
N TYR A 267 5.23 14.14 -17.96
CA TYR A 267 4.52 13.06 -17.26
C TYR A 267 5.45 11.94 -16.80
N THR A 268 6.54 11.65 -17.53
CA THR A 268 7.56 10.69 -17.09
C THR A 268 8.20 11.14 -15.78
N LEU A 269 8.59 12.41 -15.68
CA LEU A 269 9.11 12.98 -14.43
C LEU A 269 8.07 12.92 -13.31
N ALA A 270 6.81 13.28 -13.60
CA ALA A 270 5.73 13.17 -12.64
C ALA A 270 5.48 11.72 -12.19
N CYS A 271 5.60 10.74 -13.08
CA CYS A 271 5.52 9.31 -12.73
C CYS A 271 6.65 8.88 -11.78
N ILE A 272 7.89 9.31 -12.05
CA ILE A 272 9.03 9.00 -11.17
C ILE A 272 8.80 9.57 -9.78
N VAL A 273 8.48 10.86 -9.68
CA VAL A 273 8.26 11.54 -8.40
C VAL A 273 7.10 10.91 -7.63
N THR A 274 5.97 10.62 -8.29
CA THR A 274 4.81 10.02 -7.63
C THR A 274 5.06 8.58 -7.19
N ARG A 275 5.84 7.78 -7.93
CA ARG A 275 6.22 6.42 -7.54
C ARG A 275 7.14 6.41 -6.33
N VAL A 276 8.13 7.31 -6.29
CA VAL A 276 9.00 7.50 -5.11
C VAL A 276 8.18 7.94 -3.90
N TYR A 277 7.24 8.85 -4.11
CA TYR A 277 6.35 9.31 -3.05
C TYR A 277 5.39 8.21 -2.54
N GLU A 278 4.82 7.37 -3.42
CA GLU A 278 4.03 6.20 -3.03
C GLU A 278 4.84 5.22 -2.17
N GLU A 279 6.12 5.05 -2.50
CA GLU A 279 7.04 4.22 -1.71
C GLU A 279 7.29 4.83 -0.33
N TYR A 280 7.50 6.15 -0.25
CA TYR A 280 7.63 6.88 1.00
C TYR A 280 6.38 6.72 1.88
N GLU A 281 5.18 6.96 1.34
CA GLU A 281 3.91 6.75 2.07
C GLU A 281 3.79 5.32 2.61
N PHE A 282 4.21 4.33 1.83
CA PHE A 282 4.12 2.93 2.23
C PHE A 282 5.12 2.59 3.35
N GLN A 283 6.33 3.14 3.32
CA GLN A 283 7.30 3.02 4.41
C GLN A 283 6.81 3.72 5.68
N GLN A 284 6.22 4.90 5.53
CA GLN A 284 5.66 5.66 6.66
C GLN A 284 4.55 4.89 7.38
N LYS A 285 3.70 4.15 6.65
CA LYS A 285 2.67 3.29 7.26
C LYS A 285 3.27 2.20 8.16
N LEU A 286 4.39 1.60 7.78
CA LEU A 286 5.10 0.65 8.65
C LEU A 286 5.62 1.33 9.91
N MET A 287 6.27 2.50 9.79
CA MET A 287 6.76 3.26 10.96
C MET A 287 5.63 3.63 11.92
N ILE A 288 4.47 4.02 11.40
CA ILE A 288 3.27 4.27 12.22
C ILE A 288 2.88 3.02 13.05
N THR A 289 2.90 1.82 12.45
CA THR A 289 2.57 0.59 13.21
C THR A 289 3.60 0.29 14.30
N GLN A 290 4.88 0.58 14.06
CA GLN A 290 5.94 0.43 15.06
C GLN A 290 5.76 1.40 16.23
N THR A 291 5.55 2.68 15.93
CA THR A 291 5.33 3.71 16.96
C THR A 291 4.08 3.42 17.80
N LYS A 292 3.03 2.85 17.19
CA LYS A 292 1.84 2.40 17.93
C LYS A 292 2.15 1.30 18.93
N CYS A 293 2.97 0.31 18.56
CA CYS A 293 3.39 -0.74 19.48
C CYS A 293 4.19 -0.15 20.65
N LEU A 294 5.13 0.78 20.39
CA LEU A 294 5.89 1.45 21.43
C LEU A 294 4.98 2.24 22.39
N LEU A 295 4.05 3.01 21.87
CA LEU A 295 3.09 3.75 22.69
C LEU A 295 2.20 2.83 23.54
N ALA A 296 1.80 1.68 23.01
CA ALA A 296 1.04 0.70 23.77
C ALA A 296 1.86 0.09 24.92
N ILE A 297 3.13 -0.22 24.68
CA ILE A 297 4.07 -0.70 25.70
C ILE A 297 4.23 0.36 26.79
N ASP A 298 4.56 1.59 26.42
CA ASP A 298 4.72 2.70 27.36
C ASP A 298 3.45 2.89 28.22
N THR A 299 2.28 2.86 27.56
CA THR A 299 0.98 3.00 28.24
C THR A 299 0.81 1.95 29.33
N LYS A 300 1.05 0.66 29.02
CA LYS A 300 0.89 -0.44 29.97
C LYS A 300 1.93 -0.39 31.09
N GLN A 301 3.17 -0.02 30.78
CA GLN A 301 4.22 0.15 31.78
C GLN A 301 3.93 1.33 32.70
N ILE A 302 3.46 2.48 32.17
CA ILE A 302 3.04 3.64 32.99
C ILE A 302 1.92 3.22 33.93
N GLN A 303 0.87 2.54 33.43
CA GLN A 303 -0.24 2.06 34.25
C GLN A 303 0.25 1.14 35.38
N THR A 304 1.16 0.19 35.06
CA THR A 304 1.69 -0.78 36.02
C THR A 304 2.54 -0.10 37.10
N LEU A 305 3.51 0.74 36.72
CA LEU A 305 4.38 1.45 37.66
C LEU A 305 3.58 2.42 38.55
N TYR A 306 2.58 3.07 37.95
CA TYR A 306 1.73 4.01 38.69
C TYR A 306 0.87 3.30 39.74
N ALA A 307 0.30 2.13 39.42
CA ALA A 307 -0.43 1.32 40.38
C ALA A 307 0.47 0.85 41.53
N GLN A 308 1.72 0.43 41.24
CA GLN A 308 2.70 0.08 42.27
C GLN A 308 3.05 1.29 43.16
N LEU A 309 3.23 2.48 42.55
CA LEU A 309 3.49 3.70 43.31
C LEU A 309 2.35 4.04 44.26
N LEU A 310 1.09 3.96 43.80
CA LEU A 310 -0.08 4.23 44.64
C LEU A 310 -0.19 3.24 45.82
N LEU A 311 0.11 1.96 45.59
CA LEU A 311 0.10 0.94 46.67
C LEU A 311 1.15 1.26 47.75
N LEU A 312 2.36 1.69 47.34
CA LEU A 312 3.40 2.06 48.31
C LEU A 312 3.11 3.39 48.99
N GLU A 313 2.53 4.34 48.30
CA GLU A 313 2.13 5.65 48.89
C GLU A 313 0.97 5.50 49.88
N ALA A 314 0.08 4.52 49.69
CA ALA A 314 -1.04 4.22 50.60
C ALA A 314 -0.62 3.55 51.92
N LYS A 315 0.61 3.01 52.06
CA LYS A 315 1.11 2.42 53.30
C LYS A 315 1.18 3.46 54.42
N THR A 316 0.58 3.18 55.55
CA THR A 316 0.55 4.08 56.74
C THR A 316 1.91 4.19 57.40
N ASN A 317 2.67 3.08 57.47
CA ASN A 317 4.02 3.00 58.07
C ASN A 317 5.02 2.68 56.95
N LYS A 318 5.66 3.72 56.40
CA LYS A 318 6.68 3.58 55.37
C LYS A 318 8.04 3.33 55.96
N THR A 319 8.72 2.27 55.54
CA THR A 319 10.11 1.99 55.93
C THR A 319 11.05 2.86 55.07
N ALA A 320 12.33 2.98 55.48
CA ALA A 320 13.36 3.66 54.67
C ALA A 320 13.51 2.99 53.29
N GLU A 321 13.33 1.69 53.21
CA GLU A 321 13.34 0.93 51.95
C GLU A 321 12.13 1.26 51.07
N ASP A 322 10.93 1.41 51.67
CA ASP A 322 9.73 1.85 50.90
C ASP A 322 9.94 3.25 50.33
N LEU A 323 10.54 4.18 51.09
CA LEU A 323 10.83 5.53 50.59
C LEU A 323 11.83 5.53 49.41
N LEU A 324 12.85 4.67 49.50
CA LEU A 324 13.81 4.52 48.40
C LEU A 324 13.17 3.91 47.14
N LYS A 325 12.27 2.90 47.32
CA LYS A 325 11.47 2.32 46.23
C LYS A 325 10.55 3.38 45.59
N ILE A 326 9.85 4.17 46.38
CA ILE A 326 8.99 5.25 45.90
C ILE A 326 9.80 6.26 45.07
N ALA A 327 10.97 6.66 45.53
CA ALA A 327 11.84 7.57 44.79
C ALA A 327 12.30 6.98 43.46
N GLY A 328 12.69 5.69 43.45
CA GLY A 328 13.02 4.96 42.24
C GLY A 328 11.86 4.88 41.26
N LEU A 329 10.66 4.48 41.70
CA LEU A 329 9.46 4.41 40.88
C LEU A 329 9.05 5.77 40.29
N LYS A 330 9.16 6.86 41.08
CA LYS A 330 8.89 8.23 40.59
C LYS A 330 9.86 8.63 39.46
N THR A 331 11.13 8.28 39.61
CA THR A 331 12.15 8.54 38.59
C THR A 331 11.90 7.73 37.32
N ASP A 332 11.60 6.44 37.45
CA ASP A 332 11.33 5.57 36.30
C ASP A 332 10.03 5.96 35.60
N LEU A 333 9.00 6.34 36.34
CA LEU A 333 7.74 6.83 35.80
C LEU A 333 7.95 8.15 35.02
N ALA A 334 8.74 9.08 35.55
CA ALA A 334 9.05 10.32 34.86
C ALA A 334 9.78 10.08 33.51
N LYS A 335 10.76 9.16 33.49
CA LYS A 335 11.47 8.76 32.27
C LYS A 335 10.52 8.11 31.26
N LEU A 336 9.61 7.28 31.73
CA LEU A 336 8.68 6.57 30.86
C LEU A 336 7.62 7.51 30.26
N ILE A 337 7.16 8.50 31.03
CA ILE A 337 6.28 9.56 30.49
C ILE A 337 7.02 10.40 29.45
N ASP A 338 8.31 10.65 29.63
CA ASP A 338 9.14 11.36 28.64
C ASP A 338 9.27 10.59 27.35
N HIS A 339 9.51 9.27 27.45
CA HIS A 339 9.55 8.39 26.30
C HIS A 339 8.19 8.34 25.58
N PHE A 340 7.09 8.20 26.32
CA PHE A 340 5.72 8.24 25.77
C PHE A 340 5.45 9.55 25.03
N GLU A 341 5.84 10.70 25.59
CA GLU A 341 5.70 12.01 24.96
C GLU A 341 6.46 12.07 23.65
N THR A 342 7.70 11.60 23.64
CA THR A 342 8.56 11.53 22.43
C THR A 342 7.91 10.66 21.35
N GLN A 343 7.43 9.47 21.70
CA GLN A 343 6.76 8.58 20.75
C GLN A 343 5.43 9.17 20.25
N ARG A 344 4.69 9.86 21.11
CA ARG A 344 3.46 10.56 20.72
C ARG A 344 3.75 11.69 19.72
N GLN A 345 4.77 12.50 19.98
CA GLN A 345 5.19 13.54 19.04
C GLN A 345 5.64 12.96 17.70
N LEU A 346 6.40 11.86 17.73
CA LEU A 346 6.81 11.14 16.53
C LEU A 346 5.59 10.63 15.75
N LEU A 347 4.59 10.04 16.43
CA LEU A 347 3.35 9.61 15.78
C LEU A 347 2.57 10.79 15.17
N ARG A 348 2.52 11.94 15.86
CA ARG A 348 1.90 13.17 15.30
C ARG A 348 2.62 13.61 14.03
N LEU A 349 3.95 13.63 14.02
CA LEU A 349 4.74 13.97 12.85
C LEU A 349 4.53 12.97 11.71
N GLN A 350 4.51 11.67 12.00
CA GLN A 350 4.26 10.62 11.01
C GLN A 350 2.82 10.64 10.48
N SER A 351 1.85 11.06 11.28
CA SER A 351 0.44 11.18 10.89
C SER A 351 0.10 12.54 10.26
N SER A 352 0.97 13.54 10.38
CA SER A 352 0.80 14.83 9.73
C SER A 352 1.38 14.80 8.32
N THR A 353 0.69 15.45 7.39
CA THR A 353 1.19 15.63 6.03
C THR A 353 1.76 17.05 5.89
N GLY A 354 3.04 17.15 5.52
CA GLY A 354 3.65 18.44 5.19
C GLY A 354 3.06 19.04 3.91
N LEU A 355 3.35 20.30 3.62
CA LEU A 355 2.86 20.99 2.42
C LEU A 355 3.28 20.24 1.14
N LEU A 356 4.55 19.86 1.04
CA LEU A 356 5.07 19.11 -0.11
C LEU A 356 4.40 17.74 -0.25
N SER A 357 4.25 17.01 0.86
CA SER A 357 3.54 15.72 0.88
C SER A 357 2.10 15.86 0.40
N SER A 358 1.39 16.91 0.81
CA SER A 358 0.03 17.20 0.36
C SER A 358 -0.02 17.55 -1.12
N MET A 359 0.94 18.33 -1.64
CA MET A 359 1.04 18.60 -3.07
C MET A 359 1.28 17.32 -3.88
N LEU A 360 2.18 16.44 -3.42
CA LEU A 360 2.47 15.16 -4.09
C LEU A 360 1.27 14.20 -4.03
N THR A 361 0.53 14.19 -2.91
CA THR A 361 -0.74 13.47 -2.81
C THR A 361 -1.74 13.98 -3.83
N GLY A 362 -1.90 15.30 -3.95
CA GLY A 362 -2.76 15.92 -4.94
C GLY A 362 -2.33 15.63 -6.37
N LEU A 363 -1.02 15.71 -6.67
CA LEU A 363 -0.46 15.35 -7.96
C LEU A 363 -0.76 13.87 -8.31
N LYS A 364 -0.55 12.95 -7.36
CA LYS A 364 -0.87 11.53 -7.54
C LYS A 364 -2.35 11.31 -7.91
N HIS A 365 -3.27 11.93 -7.16
CA HIS A 365 -4.70 11.84 -7.45
C HIS A 365 -5.07 12.49 -8.78
N GLY A 366 -4.48 13.63 -9.10
CA GLY A 366 -4.65 14.30 -10.39
C GLY A 366 -4.19 13.44 -11.56
N LEU A 367 -3.04 12.75 -11.43
CA LEU A 367 -2.57 11.80 -12.44
C LEU A 367 -3.50 10.58 -12.60
N TYR A 368 -4.10 10.08 -11.51
CA TYR A 368 -5.11 9.02 -11.60
C TYR A 368 -6.37 9.49 -12.32
N ALA A 369 -6.86 10.68 -12.00
CA ALA A 369 -8.01 11.27 -12.68
C ALA A 369 -7.72 11.53 -14.17
N TYR A 370 -6.52 12.04 -14.49
CA TYR A 370 -6.08 12.20 -15.87
C TYR A 370 -5.97 10.85 -16.60
N GLY A 371 -5.46 9.81 -15.95
CA GLY A 371 -5.41 8.46 -16.50
C GLY A 371 -6.81 7.89 -16.81
N ALA A 372 -7.79 8.15 -15.97
CA ALA A 372 -9.19 7.80 -16.25
C ALA A 372 -9.74 8.58 -17.44
N LEU A 373 -9.52 9.90 -17.50
CA LEU A 373 -9.91 10.76 -18.62
C LEU A 373 -9.27 10.31 -19.94
N SER A 374 -7.98 9.99 -19.93
CA SER A 374 -7.26 9.45 -21.09
C SER A 374 -7.86 8.12 -21.56
N SER A 375 -8.28 7.26 -20.65
CA SER A 375 -8.94 5.99 -20.99
C SER A 375 -10.29 6.21 -21.67
N VAL A 376 -11.07 7.22 -21.26
CA VAL A 376 -12.30 7.65 -21.94
C VAL A 376 -11.96 8.17 -23.35
N LEU A 377 -10.94 9.00 -23.48
CA LEU A 377 -10.49 9.51 -24.78
C LEU A 377 -10.14 8.37 -25.75
N PHE A 378 -9.36 7.38 -25.30
CA PHE A 378 -9.00 6.23 -26.14
C PHE A 378 -10.23 5.39 -26.53
N LEU A 379 -11.18 5.20 -25.60
CA LEU A 379 -12.43 4.50 -25.93
C LEU A 379 -13.24 5.28 -26.97
N THR A 380 -13.40 6.59 -26.79
CA THR A 380 -14.11 7.46 -27.73
C THR A 380 -13.44 7.44 -29.10
N SER A 381 -12.10 7.52 -29.13
CA SER A 381 -11.31 7.42 -30.37
C SER A 381 -11.58 6.09 -31.08
N ALA A 382 -11.53 4.96 -30.35
CA ALA A 382 -11.80 3.63 -30.91
C ALA A 382 -13.23 3.55 -31.51
N ILE A 383 -14.24 4.04 -30.78
CA ILE A 383 -15.64 4.06 -31.26
C ILE A 383 -15.77 4.90 -32.53
N LEU A 384 -15.22 6.12 -32.55
CA LEU A 384 -15.29 7.01 -33.72
C LEU A 384 -14.62 6.37 -34.93
N THR A 385 -13.48 5.72 -34.74
CA THR A 385 -12.80 4.98 -35.82
C THR A 385 -13.66 3.85 -36.37
N MET A 386 -14.33 3.10 -35.49
CA MET A 386 -15.24 2.00 -35.90
C MET A 386 -16.41 2.47 -36.76
N ILE A 387 -16.94 3.67 -36.51
CA ILE A 387 -18.04 4.24 -37.32
C ILE A 387 -17.55 5.13 -38.48
N GLY A 388 -16.24 5.09 -38.78
CA GLY A 388 -15.64 5.81 -39.91
C GLY A 388 -15.58 7.34 -39.73
N ILE A 389 -15.73 7.84 -38.51
CA ILE A 389 -15.65 9.28 -38.22
C ILE A 389 -14.22 9.65 -37.83
N ALA A 390 -13.65 10.63 -38.52
CA ALA A 390 -12.35 11.16 -38.18
C ALA A 390 -12.34 11.77 -36.78
N PHE A 391 -11.34 11.40 -35.96
CA PHE A 391 -11.23 11.91 -34.60
C PHE A 391 -10.83 13.40 -34.59
N PRO A 392 -11.62 14.31 -33.98
CA PRO A 392 -11.31 15.73 -34.02
C PRO A 392 -10.08 16.08 -33.16
N PRO A 393 -9.01 16.68 -33.69
CA PRO A 393 -7.81 17.08 -32.92
C PRO A 393 -8.13 18.00 -31.74
N ALA A 394 -9.19 18.81 -31.84
CA ALA A 394 -9.65 19.68 -30.77
C ALA A 394 -10.03 18.91 -29.49
N VAL A 395 -10.51 17.67 -29.61
CA VAL A 395 -10.86 16.82 -28.46
C VAL A 395 -9.61 16.41 -27.70
N VAL A 396 -8.48 16.13 -28.40
CA VAL A 396 -7.18 15.84 -27.76
C VAL A 396 -6.71 17.05 -26.96
N VAL A 397 -6.74 18.22 -27.58
CA VAL A 397 -6.34 19.49 -26.94
C VAL A 397 -7.20 19.77 -25.72
N ALA A 398 -8.52 19.68 -25.86
CA ALA A 398 -9.45 19.87 -24.73
C ALA A 398 -9.19 18.87 -23.59
N THR A 399 -8.92 17.61 -23.92
CA THR A 399 -8.61 16.57 -22.92
C THR A 399 -7.32 16.88 -22.15
N VAL A 400 -6.28 17.40 -22.82
CA VAL A 400 -5.04 17.82 -22.17
C VAL A 400 -5.30 18.96 -21.19
N PHE A 401 -6.05 20.00 -21.59
CA PHE A 401 -6.37 21.13 -20.70
C PHE A 401 -7.24 20.71 -19.52
N ILE A 402 -8.25 19.87 -19.75
CA ILE A 402 -9.08 19.31 -18.67
C ILE A 402 -8.21 18.48 -17.72
N GLY A 403 -7.29 17.68 -18.25
CA GLY A 403 -6.35 16.89 -17.45
C GLY A 403 -5.45 17.74 -16.57
N LEU A 404 -4.87 18.81 -17.11
CA LEU A 404 -4.06 19.75 -16.34
C LEU A 404 -4.89 20.49 -15.28
N ALA A 405 -6.11 20.89 -15.61
CA ALA A 405 -7.05 21.50 -14.65
C ALA A 405 -7.42 20.52 -13.52
N LEU A 406 -7.63 19.24 -13.82
CA LEU A 406 -7.86 18.20 -12.81
C LEU A 406 -6.65 18.05 -11.89
N ILE A 407 -5.43 17.99 -12.43
CA ILE A 407 -4.20 17.90 -11.62
C ILE A 407 -4.11 19.11 -10.68
N ALA A 408 -4.29 20.33 -11.19
CA ALA A 408 -4.27 21.54 -10.36
C ALA A 408 -5.38 21.55 -9.30
N GLY A 409 -6.59 21.12 -9.66
CA GLY A 409 -7.73 21.02 -8.75
C GLY A 409 -7.48 20.02 -7.61
N PHE A 410 -6.90 18.85 -7.89
CA PHE A 410 -6.57 17.86 -6.86
C PHE A 410 -5.41 18.31 -5.96
N ILE A 411 -4.43 19.04 -6.50
CA ILE A 411 -3.38 19.66 -5.69
C ILE A 411 -4.00 20.69 -4.72
N GLY A 412 -4.84 21.58 -5.24
CA GLY A 412 -5.55 22.57 -4.42
C GLY A 412 -6.44 21.93 -3.34
N HIS A 413 -7.19 20.88 -3.69
CA HIS A 413 -8.01 20.13 -2.76
C HIS A 413 -7.17 19.45 -1.66
N ALA A 414 -6.06 18.80 -2.02
CA ALA A 414 -5.18 18.14 -1.05
C ALA A 414 -4.55 19.14 -0.08
N LEU A 415 -4.14 20.32 -0.56
CA LEU A 415 -3.63 21.42 0.27
C LEU A 415 -4.70 21.95 1.22
N TRP A 416 -5.92 22.12 0.74
CA TRP A 416 -7.05 22.58 1.56
C TRP A 416 -7.40 21.58 2.67
N VAL A 417 -7.49 20.28 2.34
CA VAL A 417 -7.76 19.20 3.31
C VAL A 417 -6.65 19.16 4.36
N ASN A 418 -5.39 19.29 3.95
CA ASN A 418 -4.28 19.34 4.89
C ASN A 418 -4.34 20.56 5.83
N ALA A 419 -4.65 21.74 5.30
CA ALA A 419 -4.81 22.94 6.11
C ALA A 419 -5.93 22.78 7.15
N GLN A 420 -7.05 22.16 6.77
CA GLN A 420 -8.13 21.84 7.72
C GLN A 420 -7.71 20.81 8.77
N HIS A 421 -6.98 19.76 8.36
CA HIS A 421 -6.47 18.75 9.28
C HIS A 421 -5.50 19.36 10.30
N THR A 422 -4.54 20.17 9.85
CA THR A 422 -3.61 20.88 10.74
C THR A 422 -4.35 21.80 11.71
N LYS A 423 -5.38 22.51 11.23
CA LYS A 423 -6.22 23.37 12.10
C LYS A 423 -6.95 22.55 13.15
N LYS A 424 -7.53 21.41 12.81
CA LYS A 424 -8.18 20.49 13.78
C LYS A 424 -7.18 19.93 14.77
N GLN A 425 -6.01 19.50 14.31
CA GLN A 425 -4.96 18.94 15.15
C GLN A 425 -4.44 19.95 16.18
N ASN A 426 -4.35 21.24 15.80
CA ASN A 426 -3.95 22.31 16.71
C ASN A 426 -5.09 22.75 17.64
N ALA A 427 -6.35 22.52 17.27
CA ALA A 427 -7.52 22.84 18.08
C ALA A 427 -7.94 21.68 19.00
N SER A 428 -7.32 20.49 18.90
CA SER A 428 -7.63 19.36 19.79
C SER A 428 -7.32 19.75 21.23
N ASP A 429 -8.33 19.59 22.10
CA ASP A 429 -8.20 19.91 23.53
C ASP A 429 -7.34 18.84 24.21
N ASP A 430 -6.08 19.18 24.43
CA ASP A 430 -5.10 18.32 25.12
C ASP A 430 -5.15 18.51 26.66
N SER A 431 -6.23 19.08 27.23
CA SER A 431 -6.31 19.44 28.65
C SER A 431 -6.00 18.27 29.59
N SER A 432 -6.61 17.09 29.32
CA SER A 432 -6.33 15.87 30.10
C SER A 432 -4.89 15.37 29.93
N TYR A 433 -4.32 15.51 28.74
CA TYR A 433 -2.92 15.15 28.50
C TYR A 433 -1.95 16.09 29.19
N GLN A 434 -2.29 17.40 29.28
CA GLN A 434 -1.49 18.37 30.04
C GLN A 434 -1.40 18.02 31.54
N MET A 435 -2.42 17.34 32.11
CA MET A 435 -2.35 16.83 33.48
C MET A 435 -1.25 15.77 33.65
N LEU A 436 -1.08 14.88 32.67
CA LEU A 436 0.02 13.89 32.68
C LEU A 436 1.39 14.57 32.64
N LEU A 437 1.56 15.61 31.82
CA LEU A 437 2.80 16.38 31.75
C LEU A 437 3.06 17.19 33.00
N ALA A 438 2.04 17.77 33.60
CA ALA A 438 2.13 18.47 34.89
C ALA A 438 2.55 17.50 36.00
N MET A 439 1.98 16.29 36.06
CA MET A 439 2.40 15.23 36.98
C MET A 439 3.88 14.87 36.79
N LYS A 440 4.36 14.72 35.54
CA LYS A 440 5.79 14.48 35.24
C LYS A 440 6.68 15.57 35.87
N GLY A 441 6.31 16.85 35.71
CA GLY A 441 7.03 17.95 36.31
C GLY A 441 7.09 17.88 37.85
N GLN A 442 6.03 17.42 38.49
CA GLN A 442 5.97 17.25 39.93
C GLN A 442 6.74 16.01 40.44
N LEU A 443 6.79 14.93 39.67
CA LEU A 443 7.56 13.72 40.02
C LEU A 443 9.07 13.98 40.13
N GLY A 444 9.58 14.96 39.37
CA GLY A 444 11.00 15.37 39.39
C GLY A 444 11.36 16.31 40.54
N LEU A 445 10.36 16.91 41.20
CA LEU A 445 10.57 17.82 42.32
C LEU A 445 10.47 17.06 43.64
N SER A 446 11.47 17.20 44.50
CA SER A 446 11.57 16.55 45.83
C SER A 446 10.51 17.10 46.83
N SER A 447 9.40 17.67 46.36
CA SER A 447 8.37 18.25 47.22
C SER A 447 7.48 17.16 47.83
N THR A 448 7.25 17.26 49.13
CA THR A 448 6.51 16.31 49.98
C THR A 448 5.00 16.26 49.65
N GLU A 449 4.49 17.13 48.79
CA GLU A 449 3.09 17.22 48.35
C GLU A 449 2.95 17.07 46.81
N SER A 450 3.44 15.98 46.23
CA SER A 450 3.09 15.68 44.85
C SER A 450 1.63 15.21 44.79
N ARG A 451 0.77 16.03 44.20
CA ARG A 451 -0.64 15.70 43.97
C ARG A 451 -0.71 14.61 42.88
N LEU A 452 -0.75 13.34 43.30
CA LEU A 452 -0.92 12.21 42.41
C LEU A 452 -2.32 12.26 41.78
N LEU A 453 -2.40 11.89 40.50
CA LEU A 453 -3.67 11.74 39.78
C LEU A 453 -4.45 10.54 40.33
N THR A 454 -5.76 10.50 40.19
CA THR A 454 -6.49 9.25 40.36
C THR A 454 -6.18 8.29 39.20
N VAL A 455 -6.40 6.98 39.39
CA VAL A 455 -6.20 5.98 38.32
C VAL A 455 -7.07 6.31 37.09
N GLU A 456 -8.29 6.81 37.32
CA GLU A 456 -9.20 7.24 36.25
C GLU A 456 -8.67 8.46 35.50
N GLN A 457 -8.11 9.45 36.23
CA GLN A 457 -7.49 10.62 35.62
C GLN A 457 -6.25 10.27 34.80
N LEU A 458 -5.41 9.35 35.31
CA LEU A 458 -4.27 8.83 34.56
C LEU A 458 -4.71 8.13 33.27
N ASN A 459 -5.69 7.21 33.36
CA ASN A 459 -6.21 6.49 32.21
C ASN A 459 -6.85 7.44 31.18
N ALA A 460 -7.61 8.44 31.65
CA ALA A 460 -8.18 9.48 30.79
C ALA A 460 -7.08 10.30 30.10
N SER A 461 -6.00 10.65 30.82
CA SER A 461 -4.86 11.41 30.27
C SER A 461 -4.07 10.57 29.24
N LEU A 462 -3.83 9.29 29.51
CA LEU A 462 -3.19 8.38 28.56
C LEU A 462 -4.07 8.15 27.33
N LYS A 463 -5.38 7.95 27.52
CA LYS A 463 -6.35 7.83 26.43
C LYS A 463 -6.38 9.07 25.52
N ASN A 464 -6.37 10.25 26.12
CA ASN A 464 -6.28 11.51 25.39
C ASN A 464 -4.91 11.64 24.67
N GLY A 465 -3.81 11.27 25.35
CA GLY A 465 -2.48 11.22 24.75
C GLY A 465 -2.38 10.29 23.53
N LEU A 466 -3.11 9.18 23.53
CA LEU A 466 -3.17 8.23 22.42
C LEU A 466 -4.12 8.67 21.29
N SER A 467 -5.01 9.62 21.51
CA SER A 467 -5.96 10.14 20.52
C SER A 467 -5.27 11.05 19.49
N VAL A 468 -4.35 10.47 18.72
CA VAL A 468 -3.70 11.17 17.60
C VAL A 468 -4.56 10.98 16.35
N GLU A 469 -4.96 12.09 15.71
CA GLU A 469 -5.68 12.02 14.45
C GLU A 469 -4.81 11.36 13.37
N SER A 470 -5.39 10.40 12.65
CA SER A 470 -4.73 9.77 11.50
C SER A 470 -4.63 10.76 10.34
N ALA A 471 -3.65 10.52 9.45
CA ALA A 471 -3.52 11.28 8.22
C ALA A 471 -4.85 11.35 7.47
N PRO A 472 -5.16 12.48 6.80
CA PRO A 472 -6.42 12.65 6.11
C PRO A 472 -6.58 11.60 5.01
N VAL A 473 -7.71 10.88 5.05
CA VAL A 473 -8.06 9.90 4.02
C VAL A 473 -8.74 10.64 2.87
N HIS A 474 -8.20 10.49 1.68
CA HIS A 474 -8.79 11.07 0.48
C HIS A 474 -9.85 10.11 -0.07
N PHE A 475 -11.11 10.45 0.11
CA PHE A 475 -12.30 9.69 -0.30
C PHE A 475 -12.28 9.23 -1.77
N PHE A 476 -11.61 9.97 -2.65
CA PHE A 476 -11.65 9.68 -4.08
C PHE A 476 -10.69 8.57 -4.53
N GLN A 477 -9.70 8.19 -3.72
CA GLN A 477 -8.63 7.28 -4.14
C GLN A 477 -9.17 5.90 -4.54
N GLU A 478 -10.02 5.31 -3.71
CA GLU A 478 -10.61 4.01 -3.98
C GLU A 478 -11.52 4.05 -5.22
N TRP A 479 -12.33 5.11 -5.36
CA TRP A 479 -13.19 5.30 -6.53
C TRP A 479 -12.39 5.48 -7.82
N PHE A 480 -11.28 6.20 -7.80
CA PHE A 480 -10.41 6.30 -8.97
C PHE A 480 -9.82 4.96 -9.39
N GLU A 481 -9.46 4.10 -8.43
CA GLU A 481 -9.02 2.73 -8.74
C GLU A 481 -10.16 1.90 -9.37
N VAL A 482 -11.39 2.06 -8.92
CA VAL A 482 -12.56 1.39 -9.51
C VAL A 482 -12.77 1.86 -10.95
N PHE A 483 -12.84 3.19 -11.18
CA PHE A 483 -13.00 3.76 -12.52
C PHE A 483 -11.84 3.36 -13.44
N ARG A 484 -10.60 3.53 -13.01
CA ARG A 484 -9.42 3.14 -13.78
C ARG A 484 -9.45 1.65 -14.14
N SER A 485 -9.88 0.80 -13.21
CA SER A 485 -10.01 -0.64 -13.43
C SER A 485 -11.09 -0.95 -14.45
N PHE A 486 -12.23 -0.25 -14.42
CA PHE A 486 -13.28 -0.36 -15.42
C PHE A 486 -12.74 -0.09 -16.83
N PHE A 487 -12.14 1.07 -17.07
CA PHE A 487 -11.60 1.44 -18.39
C PHE A 487 -10.44 0.54 -18.83
N SER A 488 -9.58 0.12 -17.90
CA SER A 488 -8.56 -0.89 -18.19
C SER A 488 -9.18 -2.23 -18.62
N GLY A 489 -10.33 -2.57 -18.04
CA GLY A 489 -11.10 -3.75 -18.41
C GLY A 489 -11.64 -3.66 -19.84
N LEU A 490 -12.21 -2.51 -20.24
CA LEU A 490 -12.70 -2.30 -21.60
C LEU A 490 -11.62 -2.61 -22.65
N SER A 491 -10.41 -2.04 -22.48
CA SER A 491 -9.28 -2.31 -23.38
C SER A 491 -8.82 -3.78 -23.37
N LYS A 492 -8.97 -4.49 -22.24
CA LYS A 492 -8.60 -5.91 -22.15
C LYS A 492 -9.63 -6.81 -22.81
N GLY A 493 -10.92 -6.47 -22.71
CA GLY A 493 -11.99 -7.19 -23.35
C GLY A 493 -11.90 -7.11 -24.88
N GLN A 494 -11.55 -5.93 -25.43
CA GLN A 494 -11.28 -5.80 -26.86
C GLN A 494 -10.11 -6.70 -27.28
N LYS A 495 -8.97 -6.63 -26.60
CA LYS A 495 -7.81 -7.50 -26.89
C LYS A 495 -8.12 -8.99 -26.80
N PHE A 496 -9.05 -9.37 -25.95
CA PHE A 496 -9.51 -10.75 -25.89
C PHE A 496 -10.24 -11.17 -27.15
N VAL A 497 -11.07 -10.27 -27.73
CA VAL A 497 -11.76 -10.57 -28.99
C VAL A 497 -10.80 -10.53 -30.17
N ASP A 498 -9.86 -9.59 -30.23
CA ASP A 498 -8.79 -9.59 -31.24
C ASP A 498 -8.04 -10.93 -31.23
N PHE A 499 -7.90 -11.56 -30.05
CA PHE A 499 -7.23 -12.84 -29.88
C PHE A 499 -8.12 -14.04 -30.20
N ALA A 500 -9.30 -14.15 -29.58
CA ALA A 500 -10.20 -15.29 -29.74
C ALA A 500 -10.96 -15.26 -31.06
N GLY A 501 -11.22 -14.06 -31.57
CA GLY A 501 -11.91 -13.80 -32.84
C GLY A 501 -10.99 -13.69 -34.05
N ASN A 502 -9.68 -13.89 -33.86
CA ASN A 502 -8.71 -13.82 -34.96
C ASN A 502 -9.13 -14.62 -36.23
N PRO A 503 -9.74 -15.83 -36.13
CA PRO A 503 -10.25 -16.54 -37.28
C PRO A 503 -11.44 -15.91 -37.98
N LEU A 504 -12.06 -14.88 -37.38
CA LEU A 504 -13.22 -14.15 -37.92
C LEU A 504 -12.81 -12.89 -38.67
N GLN A 505 -11.51 -12.54 -38.71
CA GLN A 505 -11.02 -11.44 -39.52
C GLN A 505 -11.05 -11.82 -41.01
N GLU A 506 -11.37 -10.84 -41.83
CA GLU A 506 -11.45 -11.00 -43.29
C GLU A 506 -10.40 -10.12 -43.96
N MET A 507 -9.83 -10.62 -45.05
CA MET A 507 -8.87 -9.87 -45.89
C MET A 507 -9.64 -8.81 -46.69
N GLY A 508 -9.29 -7.55 -46.50
CA GLY A 508 -9.85 -6.41 -47.24
C GLY A 508 -9.29 -6.27 -48.65
N GLU A 509 -9.86 -5.38 -49.43
CA GLU A 509 -9.38 -5.03 -50.78
C GLU A 509 -7.97 -4.41 -50.76
N ASP A 510 -7.55 -3.86 -49.62
CA ASP A 510 -6.21 -3.28 -49.39
C ASP A 510 -5.13 -4.32 -49.09
N GLY A 511 -5.49 -5.60 -49.03
CA GLY A 511 -4.59 -6.71 -48.73
C GLY A 511 -4.26 -6.85 -47.24
N HIS A 512 -5.00 -6.16 -46.34
CA HIS A 512 -4.87 -6.25 -44.89
C HIS A 512 -6.06 -6.95 -44.24
N TYR A 513 -5.84 -7.59 -43.09
CA TYR A 513 -6.92 -8.20 -42.33
C TYR A 513 -7.70 -7.16 -41.52
N HIS A 514 -9.01 -7.22 -41.64
CA HIS A 514 -9.95 -6.30 -40.96
C HIS A 514 -10.92 -7.06 -40.07
N ASP A 515 -11.33 -6.38 -39.00
CA ASP A 515 -12.34 -6.92 -38.08
C ASP A 515 -13.73 -6.93 -38.74
N THR A 516 -14.40 -8.05 -38.65
CA THR A 516 -15.79 -8.19 -39.13
C THR A 516 -16.79 -7.47 -38.20
N PRO A 517 -18.01 -7.15 -38.68
CA PRO A 517 -19.07 -6.59 -37.84
C PRO A 517 -19.41 -7.45 -36.62
N VAL A 518 -19.24 -8.76 -36.72
CA VAL A 518 -19.43 -9.69 -35.60
C VAL A 518 -18.38 -9.46 -34.52
N MET A 519 -17.12 -9.25 -34.90
CA MET A 519 -16.03 -8.95 -33.95
C MET A 519 -16.27 -7.63 -33.22
N TYR A 520 -16.83 -6.61 -33.87
CA TYR A 520 -17.16 -5.35 -33.19
C TYR A 520 -18.21 -5.55 -32.09
N VAL A 521 -19.26 -6.33 -32.36
CA VAL A 521 -20.30 -6.62 -31.37
C VAL A 521 -19.73 -7.45 -30.21
N LEU A 522 -18.96 -8.51 -30.52
CA LEU A 522 -18.30 -9.32 -29.51
C LEU A 522 -17.27 -8.51 -28.72
N GLY A 523 -16.53 -7.61 -29.38
CA GLY A 523 -15.61 -6.67 -28.77
C GLY A 523 -16.27 -5.74 -27.75
N ALA A 524 -17.41 -5.16 -28.10
CA ALA A 524 -18.17 -4.31 -27.20
C ALA A 524 -18.71 -5.08 -25.98
N LEU A 525 -19.29 -6.26 -26.20
CA LEU A 525 -19.81 -7.11 -25.10
C LEU A 525 -18.66 -7.59 -24.17
N SER A 526 -17.58 -8.05 -24.75
CA SER A 526 -16.40 -8.49 -23.99
C SER A 526 -15.76 -7.32 -23.24
N ALA A 527 -15.64 -6.15 -23.86
CA ALA A 527 -15.13 -4.95 -23.20
C ALA A 527 -15.96 -4.61 -21.94
N LEU A 528 -17.29 -4.58 -22.05
CA LEU A 528 -18.17 -4.32 -20.92
C LEU A 528 -18.01 -5.38 -19.81
N LEU A 529 -18.00 -6.67 -20.17
CA LEU A 529 -17.84 -7.76 -19.22
C LEU A 529 -16.52 -7.64 -18.42
N PHE A 530 -15.41 -7.44 -19.13
CA PHE A 530 -14.11 -7.24 -18.50
C PHE A 530 -14.09 -5.95 -17.66
N GLY A 531 -14.69 -4.87 -18.16
CA GLY A 531 -14.82 -3.60 -17.45
C GLY A 531 -15.48 -3.78 -16.09
N PHE A 532 -16.65 -4.40 -16.06
CA PHE A 532 -17.40 -4.64 -14.82
C PHE A 532 -16.65 -5.57 -13.86
N ILE A 533 -16.10 -6.68 -14.33
CA ILE A 533 -15.37 -7.62 -13.45
C ILE A 533 -14.13 -6.97 -12.84
N LEU A 534 -13.37 -6.17 -13.62
CA LEU A 534 -12.21 -5.47 -13.09
C LEU A 534 -12.61 -4.37 -12.09
N ALA A 535 -13.70 -3.65 -12.36
CA ALA A 535 -14.25 -2.64 -11.45
C ALA A 535 -14.72 -3.27 -10.13
N LEU A 536 -15.52 -4.35 -10.18
CA LEU A 536 -16.00 -5.07 -9.00
C LEU A 536 -14.85 -5.64 -8.16
N ARG A 537 -13.81 -6.16 -8.82
CA ARG A 537 -12.60 -6.62 -8.11
C ARG A 537 -11.86 -5.46 -7.43
N ALA A 538 -11.74 -4.31 -8.10
CA ALA A 538 -11.12 -3.12 -7.52
C ALA A 538 -11.94 -2.63 -6.32
N LEU A 539 -13.27 -2.62 -6.43
CA LEU A 539 -14.20 -2.30 -5.35
C LEU A 539 -14.01 -3.24 -4.15
N ALA A 540 -14.06 -4.55 -4.38
CA ALA A 540 -13.87 -5.56 -3.32
C ALA A 540 -12.53 -5.39 -2.60
N ARG A 541 -11.46 -5.08 -3.34
CA ARG A 541 -10.11 -4.93 -2.79
C ARG A 541 -9.90 -3.61 -2.05
N GLY A 542 -10.48 -2.52 -2.56
CA GLY A 542 -10.35 -1.17 -2.00
C GLY A 542 -11.20 -0.98 -0.75
N PHE A 543 -12.47 -1.30 -0.83
CA PHE A 543 -13.45 -1.04 0.24
C PHE A 543 -13.72 -2.25 1.15
N GLY A 544 -13.48 -3.48 0.67
CA GLY A 544 -13.76 -4.71 1.44
C GLY A 544 -12.73 -5.06 2.50
N ARG A 545 -11.58 -4.38 2.55
CA ARG A 545 -10.49 -4.68 3.48
C ARG A 545 -10.28 -3.56 4.49
N ALA A 546 -10.17 -3.92 5.77
CA ALA A 546 -9.87 -2.96 6.83
C ALA A 546 -8.45 -2.36 6.67
N ALA A 547 -8.32 -1.05 6.91
CA ALA A 547 -7.03 -0.37 6.93
C ALA A 547 -6.13 -0.91 8.05
N LEU A 548 -4.85 -1.20 7.73
CA LEU A 548 -3.87 -1.71 8.69
C LEU A 548 -3.29 -0.60 9.59
N ASP A 549 -3.45 0.65 9.19
CA ASP A 549 -2.83 1.84 9.80
C ASP A 549 -3.81 2.73 10.58
N SER A 550 -5.04 2.26 10.85
CA SER A 550 -6.04 3.02 11.61
C SER A 550 -5.55 3.36 13.02
N ASN A 551 -5.62 4.65 13.41
CA ASN A 551 -5.29 5.09 14.77
C ASN A 551 -6.41 4.81 15.79
N LYS A 552 -7.60 4.38 15.34
CA LYS A 552 -8.73 4.09 16.23
C LYS A 552 -8.43 2.98 17.23
N ASP A 553 -7.57 2.04 16.84
CA ASP A 553 -7.22 0.91 17.69
C ASP A 553 -6.34 1.31 18.91
N LEU A 554 -5.62 2.47 18.85
CA LEU A 554 -4.72 2.92 19.92
C LEU A 554 -5.44 3.20 21.23
N VAL A 555 -6.64 3.77 21.15
CA VAL A 555 -7.42 4.15 22.33
C VAL A 555 -7.79 2.94 23.15
N SER A 556 -7.96 1.75 22.53
CA SER A 556 -8.26 0.50 23.21
C SER A 556 -7.14 0.04 24.17
N ALA A 557 -5.89 0.43 23.93
CA ALA A 557 -4.76 0.07 24.79
C ALA A 557 -4.85 0.69 26.19
N ALA A 558 -5.54 1.83 26.35
CA ALA A 558 -5.75 2.49 27.63
C ALA A 558 -7.06 2.07 28.33
N GLU A 559 -7.94 1.33 27.64
CA GLU A 559 -9.28 0.97 28.17
C GLU A 559 -9.26 -0.20 29.18
N VAL A 560 -8.22 -1.03 29.16
CA VAL A 560 -8.08 -2.14 30.10
C VAL A 560 -7.30 -1.65 31.33
N PRO A 561 -7.97 -1.31 32.45
CA PRO A 561 -7.28 -0.82 33.63
C PRO A 561 -6.52 -1.97 34.31
N VAL A 562 -5.35 -1.65 34.84
CA VAL A 562 -4.59 -2.56 35.70
C VAL A 562 -5.39 -2.79 37.00
N ARG A 563 -5.74 -4.03 37.28
CA ARG A 563 -6.38 -4.41 38.57
C ARG A 563 -5.30 -4.44 39.63
N THR A 564 -5.49 -3.64 40.70
CA THR A 564 -4.57 -3.61 41.83
C THR A 564 -4.46 -4.99 42.53
N ASN A 565 -5.48 -5.82 42.42
CA ASN A 565 -5.47 -7.18 43.02
C ASN A 565 -4.49 -8.12 42.31
N ASP A 566 -4.31 -7.99 40.99
CA ASP A 566 -3.39 -8.83 40.20
C ASP A 566 -1.91 -8.57 40.58
N LEU A 567 -1.59 -7.35 41.06
CA LEU A 567 -0.27 -6.99 41.56
C LEU A 567 0.03 -7.53 42.98
N ILE A 568 -1.00 -7.79 43.78
CA ILE A 568 -0.86 -8.32 45.13
C ILE A 568 -0.59 -9.83 45.07
N GLU A 569 -1.22 -10.56 44.15
CA GLU A 569 -0.94 -11.99 43.94
C GLU A 569 0.47 -12.26 43.46
N GLU A 570 1.02 -11.43 42.55
CA GLU A 570 2.39 -11.59 42.06
C GLU A 570 3.47 -11.32 43.13
N GLN A 571 3.17 -10.51 44.16
CA GLN A 571 4.07 -10.28 45.30
C GLN A 571 3.97 -11.37 46.38
N THR A 572 2.82 -12.04 46.53
CA THR A 572 2.63 -13.12 47.50
C THR A 572 3.26 -14.43 47.06
N ASP A 573 3.31 -14.69 45.75
CA ASP A 573 3.92 -15.94 45.23
C ASP A 573 5.46 -15.97 45.32
N LYS A 574 6.11 -14.81 45.48
CA LYS A 574 7.57 -14.73 45.70
C LYS A 574 8.03 -14.90 47.16
N THR A 575 7.09 -14.97 48.12
CA THR A 575 7.40 -15.06 49.55
C THR A 575 7.12 -16.43 50.19
N VAL A 576 6.59 -17.41 49.48
CA VAL A 576 6.35 -18.75 49.99
C VAL A 576 7.32 -19.75 49.35
N ILE A 577 8.56 -19.74 49.81
CA ILE A 577 9.49 -20.86 49.66
C ILE A 577 9.88 -21.33 51.07
N HIS A 578 9.65 -22.60 51.33
CA HIS A 578 10.06 -23.48 52.40
C HIS A 578 9.17 -23.65 53.62
N SER A 579 8.38 -24.67 53.56
CA SER A 579 8.44 -25.78 54.56
C SER A 579 7.61 -26.96 54.06
N GLY A 580 8.26 -28.08 53.68
CA GLY A 580 7.61 -29.37 53.51
C GLY A 580 7.28 -29.98 54.91
N PRO A 581 6.66 -31.14 55.03
CA PRO A 581 7.00 -32.35 54.29
C PRO A 581 5.83 -33.31 53.95
N SER A 582 6.06 -34.10 52.89
CA SER A 582 5.83 -35.59 52.87
C SER A 582 4.45 -36.24 53.04
N LYS A 583 4.19 -37.16 52.09
CA LYS A 583 3.31 -38.38 52.09
C LYS A 583 1.87 -38.17 51.65
N THR A 584 1.26 -38.92 50.77
CA THR A 584 1.43 -40.27 50.15
C THR A 584 0.34 -40.51 49.14
N LYS A 585 0.67 -41.25 48.08
CA LYS A 585 -0.16 -42.24 47.33
C LYS A 585 -1.54 -41.89 46.79
N GLY A 586 -1.68 -42.11 45.49
CA GLY A 586 -2.93 -42.51 44.82
C GLY A 586 -2.80 -42.42 43.31
N GLU A 587 -2.57 -43.57 42.68
CA GLU A 587 -2.95 -44.06 41.36
C GLU A 587 -3.81 -43.06 40.52
N GLY A 588 -3.49 -42.69 39.28
CA GLY A 588 -3.36 -43.46 38.10
C GLY A 588 -4.11 -42.73 37.00
N GLU A 589 -3.46 -42.28 36.00
CA GLU A 589 -3.88 -42.40 34.60
C GLU A 589 -2.86 -41.69 33.69
N SER A 590 -2.30 -42.47 32.84
CA SER A 590 -1.30 -42.08 31.87
C SER A 590 -1.95 -41.31 30.73
N ILE A 591 -1.62 -40.03 30.58
CA ILE A 591 -1.78 -39.35 29.32
C ILE A 591 -0.38 -39.08 28.75
N HIS A 592 -0.09 -39.75 27.64
CA HIS A 592 1.08 -39.55 26.84
C HIS A 592 1.12 -38.09 26.32
N VAL A 593 1.97 -37.28 26.90
CA VAL A 593 2.39 -36.02 26.31
C VAL A 593 3.62 -36.30 25.45
N VAL A 594 3.42 -36.36 24.15
CA VAL A 594 4.49 -36.38 23.17
C VAL A 594 5.05 -34.96 23.11
N THR A 595 6.14 -34.73 23.81
CA THR A 595 7.00 -33.57 23.61
C THR A 595 7.71 -33.68 22.26
N ARG A 596 7.20 -33.00 21.27
CA ARG A 596 7.89 -32.82 19.99
C ARG A 596 8.65 -31.50 20.03
N ASN A 597 9.93 -31.58 20.36
CA ASN A 597 10.92 -30.52 20.08
C ASN A 597 11.16 -30.49 18.59
N ASP A 598 10.52 -29.59 17.87
CA ASP A 598 10.91 -29.22 16.52
C ASP A 598 11.35 -27.75 16.52
N SER A 599 12.64 -27.57 16.60
CA SER A 599 13.31 -26.32 16.19
C SER A 599 13.07 -26.08 14.70
N PRO A 600 12.64 -24.89 14.26
CA PRO A 600 12.55 -24.60 12.84
C PRO A 600 13.96 -24.46 12.28
N LYS A 601 14.44 -25.49 11.61
CA LYS A 601 15.57 -25.38 10.68
C LYS A 601 15.17 -24.51 9.52
N ASN A 602 15.74 -23.31 9.48
CA ASN A 602 15.85 -22.47 8.31
C ASN A 602 16.51 -23.23 7.17
N SER A 603 15.74 -23.75 6.22
CA SER A 603 16.25 -24.23 4.94
C SER A 603 15.69 -23.37 3.81
N GLY A 604 16.13 -22.13 3.75
CA GLY A 604 16.06 -21.29 2.56
C GLY A 604 17.15 -21.70 1.59
N ARG A 605 16.91 -22.68 0.73
CA ARG A 605 17.70 -22.86 -0.50
C ARG A 605 17.24 -21.83 -1.52
N LEU A 606 17.85 -20.65 -1.47
CA LEU A 606 17.92 -19.73 -2.60
C LEU A 606 19.01 -20.25 -3.55
N LEU A 607 18.63 -20.43 -4.79
CA LEU A 607 19.56 -20.66 -5.91
C LEU A 607 20.64 -19.56 -5.93
N PRO A 608 21.91 -19.91 -6.11
CA PRO A 608 22.99 -18.93 -6.11
C PRO A 608 23.07 -18.23 -7.45
N LEU A 609 22.43 -17.07 -7.60
CA LEU A 609 22.59 -16.25 -8.80
C LEU A 609 23.20 -14.86 -8.55
N PHE A 610 23.64 -14.55 -7.34
CA PHE A 610 24.39 -13.33 -7.07
C PHE A 610 25.43 -13.56 -5.96
N GLY A 611 26.49 -14.23 -6.33
CA GLY A 611 27.71 -14.28 -5.53
C GLY A 611 28.60 -13.08 -5.82
N PHE A 612 28.24 -11.89 -5.40
CA PHE A 612 29.14 -10.74 -5.35
C PHE A 612 28.60 -9.71 -4.34
N PHE A 613 28.74 -10.00 -3.07
CA PHE A 613 28.94 -9.01 -1.99
C PHE A 613 29.20 -9.80 -0.72
N GLY A 614 30.46 -9.72 -0.31
CA GLY A 614 30.97 -10.48 0.83
C GLY A 614 30.26 -10.13 2.14
N SER A 615 29.88 -11.19 2.80
CA SER A 615 29.47 -11.23 4.20
C SER A 615 30.52 -10.60 5.09
N LYS A 616 30.14 -9.62 5.90
CA LYS A 616 30.75 -9.38 7.21
C LYS A 616 29.64 -9.20 8.23
N ASP A 617 29.33 -10.31 8.88
CA ASP A 617 28.62 -10.31 10.14
C ASP A 617 29.32 -9.42 11.15
N LYS A 618 28.63 -8.37 11.59
CA LYS A 618 28.82 -7.80 12.91
C LYS A 618 27.46 -7.47 13.46
N ALA A 619 27.11 -8.22 14.48
CA ALA A 619 26.04 -7.91 15.41
C ALA A 619 26.18 -6.45 15.85
N LEU A 620 25.29 -5.58 15.41
CA LEU A 620 25.14 -4.25 15.97
C LEU A 620 24.07 -4.31 17.07
N SER A 621 24.59 -4.24 18.27
CA SER A 621 23.86 -4.06 19.49
C SER A 621 23.10 -2.72 19.48
N ARG A 622 21.85 -2.79 19.87
CA ARG A 622 21.08 -1.91 20.75
C ARG A 622 21.50 -0.43 20.84
N ALA A 623 20.51 0.41 20.65
CA ALA A 623 20.43 1.81 21.02
C ALA A 623 21.11 2.80 20.05
N GLN A 624 20.47 3.00 18.91
CA GLN A 624 20.54 4.33 18.29
C GLN A 624 19.63 5.26 19.08
N SER A 625 20.21 6.32 19.66
CA SER A 625 19.49 7.30 20.46
C SER A 625 18.50 8.07 19.57
N VAL A 626 17.38 8.48 20.16
CA VAL A 626 16.35 9.30 19.51
C VAL A 626 16.91 10.58 18.86
N ASN A 627 18.07 11.06 19.35
CA ASN A 627 18.77 12.22 18.80
C ASN A 627 19.41 11.97 17.43
N GLU A 628 19.85 10.73 17.11
CA GLU A 628 20.37 10.41 15.78
C GLU A 628 19.24 10.31 14.73
N LEU A 629 18.07 9.81 15.13
CA LEU A 629 16.90 9.78 14.27
C LEU A 629 16.36 11.20 13.95
N ASN A 630 16.39 12.10 14.93
CA ASN A 630 16.03 13.51 14.73
C ASN A 630 17.07 14.26 13.88
N ALA A 631 18.36 13.93 14.01
CA ALA A 631 19.42 14.50 13.18
C ALA A 631 19.32 14.04 11.72
N LEU A 632 18.93 12.78 11.48
CA LEU A 632 18.67 12.25 10.13
C LEU A 632 17.43 12.88 9.49
N ALA A 633 16.34 13.03 10.22
CA ALA A 633 15.12 13.67 9.71
C ALA A 633 15.32 15.16 9.37
N THR A 634 16.14 15.86 10.14
CA THR A 634 16.51 17.28 9.86
C THR A 634 17.56 17.42 8.76
N SER A 635 18.47 16.46 8.63
CA SER A 635 19.47 16.41 7.55
C SER A 635 18.81 16.13 6.20
N GLU A 636 17.85 15.19 6.14
CA GLU A 636 17.15 14.87 4.89
C GLU A 636 16.25 16.04 4.40
N SER A 637 15.62 16.79 5.30
CA SER A 637 14.84 17.96 4.90
C SER A 637 15.70 19.10 4.36
N ASN A 638 16.93 19.26 4.82
CA ASN A 638 17.86 20.28 4.33
C ASN A 638 18.57 19.88 3.03
N THR A 639 18.74 18.57 2.77
CA THR A 639 19.35 18.09 1.52
C THR A 639 18.39 18.19 0.33
N ILE A 640 17.08 18.10 0.56
CA ILE A 640 16.05 18.28 -0.49
C ILE A 640 15.84 19.76 -0.85
N LEU A 641 16.17 20.69 0.05
CA LEU A 641 16.07 22.15 -0.21
C LEU A 641 17.34 22.75 -0.84
N GLY A 642 18.41 21.97 -1.00
CA GLY A 642 19.69 22.41 -1.56
C GLY A 642 19.88 22.20 -3.06
N LEU A 643 18.87 21.75 -3.79
CA LEU A 643 18.87 21.70 -5.26
C LEU A 643 17.89 22.76 -5.79
N GLY A 644 18.36 24.00 -5.73
CA GLY A 644 17.84 25.13 -6.48
C GLY A 644 18.47 25.24 -7.84
#